data_019dd97334eb664010839151f62686fa
#
_entry.id   019dd97334eb664010839151f62686fa
#
_cell.length_a   1.000
_cell.length_b   1.000
_cell.length_c   1.000
_cell.angle_alpha   90.00
_cell.angle_beta   90.00
_cell.angle_gamma   90.00
#
_symmetry.space_group_name_H-M   'P 1'
#
loop_
_entity.id
_entity.type
_entity.pdbx_description
1 polymer ?
#
loop_
_entity_poly.entity_id
_entity_poly.type
_entity_poly.pdbx_seq_one_letter_code
_entity_poly.pdbx_strand_id
1 'polypeptide(L)'
;MKRIISLFAALALVLSLVPAAFAEDGYIPAPYDPAQVDPTVTYMEPVFYENENGPTIGVTTVGVIVKDGLYFKDLNNNKELDPCEDWRLDAKTRAADLVSKMSLEDQAGFVFNALAITPNAPKLAMVKNEDGTINPAAVVTILGEGEESRNAFASGFAGLDSFVINTQKVRAGVYRGGLNFDASTVALYNNVVTEMAEADAAVRGVPAIPMTIISNPIPAGFPDAPGMAAAVMGDGNYDAIREYAEVDRQMWVAQGINAMYGPQVDLVTDPRWPRNLETFCERPEVTAGIITALVDGYHMGTDGLKPGAVALSVKHFPGDGSSENGFESHTAQGQWRLYPTPGSLEKYQLVAFQAAIDAKCGSIMPSYSRDAADDRSAPQSYRGYEVKPQQLGSAYNKEIITTLLRDVMGFDGYVNTDSGIVTGQTFGVEDLSLTERYALLISAGSDAIGSGLRTDLVIEAVETGILAKEDLDRANINRAVSIFEQGRFDNPYLDYNKADEIRATNLETAFAQAYALNQKAVVLMKNHENALPLAADAGTKLYIASFTGAGEDDDMLAALTELFTAKGFEVVDKAKDAEVAYFYVQPKGTTSTNGTDAEGILELVEDFEVDEREMSGGSGGFGQGVVASQKKTGEKIEKTTLADVDKLAKAANTVHENGGKVIATIVCTSPWILTNLEPYCDALLAQYTTSGASLNNARNAQIDVITGAYNPTGKLAVTMVSSQDVIALTYVENEDGTYLETCASPNDVPGYDKDQYIDPAILANVKGGSYAYQDADGNYYVSGFGLSY
;
A
#
# COMPACT_ATOMS: atom_id res chain seq x y z
N MET A 1 44.32 11.85 -28.96
CA MET A 1 42.97 11.47 -29.43
C MET A 1 41.92 11.25 -28.35
N LYS A 2 42.24 11.06 -27.07
CA LYS A 2 41.26 10.87 -25.96
C LYS A 2 40.72 12.15 -25.30
N ARG A 3 41.16 13.34 -25.74
CA ARG A 3 40.68 14.65 -25.21
C ARG A 3 39.74 15.42 -26.13
N ILE A 4 39.45 14.89 -27.33
CA ILE A 4 38.60 15.55 -28.34
C ILE A 4 37.18 14.95 -28.30
N ILE A 5 36.99 13.71 -27.83
CA ILE A 5 35.68 13.03 -27.72
C ILE A 5 34.87 13.54 -26.53
N SER A 6 35.53 13.99 -25.42
CA SER A 6 34.81 14.57 -24.28
C SER A 6 34.29 16.00 -24.50
N LEU A 7 34.74 16.69 -25.55
CA LEU A 7 34.25 18.04 -25.87
C LEU A 7 32.98 18.01 -26.75
N PHE A 8 32.75 16.94 -27.53
CA PHE A 8 31.54 16.81 -28.36
C PHE A 8 30.34 16.30 -27.56
N ALA A 9 30.52 15.48 -26.51
CA ALA A 9 29.43 15.05 -25.62
C ALA A 9 28.95 16.18 -24.71
N ALA A 10 29.85 17.10 -24.32
CA ALA A 10 29.47 18.30 -23.52
C ALA A 10 28.81 19.39 -24.38
N LEU A 11 29.00 19.39 -25.73
CA LEU A 11 28.40 20.39 -26.62
C LEU A 11 26.99 19.99 -27.07
N ALA A 12 26.62 18.70 -27.03
CA ALA A 12 25.27 18.23 -27.35
C ALA A 12 24.26 18.51 -26.20
N LEU A 13 24.73 18.56 -24.96
CA LEU A 13 23.85 18.86 -23.80
C LEU A 13 23.53 20.36 -23.65
N VAL A 14 24.29 21.25 -24.30
CA VAL A 14 24.10 22.71 -24.22
C VAL A 14 23.10 23.22 -25.27
N LEU A 15 22.73 22.40 -26.26
CA LEU A 15 21.84 22.80 -27.36
C LEU A 15 20.35 22.54 -27.14
N SER A 16 19.97 21.89 -26.02
CA SER A 16 18.58 21.56 -25.72
C SER A 16 17.89 22.51 -24.73
N LEU A 17 18.59 23.48 -24.15
CA LEU A 17 18.00 24.47 -23.24
C LEU A 17 18.01 25.87 -23.93
N VAL A 18 16.82 26.39 -24.24
CA VAL A 18 16.64 27.74 -24.71
C VAL A 18 16.18 28.62 -23.55
N PRO A 19 17.02 29.60 -23.10
CA PRO A 19 16.62 30.48 -22.01
C PRO A 19 15.46 31.41 -22.40
N ALA A 20 14.49 31.60 -21.53
CA ALA A 20 13.30 32.44 -21.74
C ALA A 20 13.61 33.94 -22.00
N ALA A 21 14.80 34.43 -21.67
CA ALA A 21 15.16 35.83 -21.67
C ALA A 21 15.15 36.53 -23.07
N PHE A 22 14.89 35.81 -24.17
CA PHE A 22 14.93 36.32 -25.53
C PHE A 22 13.77 35.85 -26.46
N ALA A 23 12.71 35.28 -25.85
CA ALA A 23 11.59 34.80 -26.66
C ALA A 23 10.64 35.97 -27.06
N GLU A 24 10.49 36.23 -28.34
CA GLU A 24 9.42 37.05 -28.88
C GLU A 24 8.11 36.23 -28.91
N ASP A 25 6.97 36.88 -28.81
CA ASP A 25 5.68 36.21 -28.94
C ASP A 25 5.58 35.44 -30.26
N GLY A 26 5.15 34.16 -30.17
CA GLY A 26 5.12 33.31 -31.35
C GLY A 26 4.87 31.84 -31.08
N TYR A 27 5.31 31.02 -31.98
CA TYR A 27 5.14 29.58 -31.91
C TYR A 27 6.42 28.84 -32.31
N ILE A 28 6.83 27.88 -31.52
CA ILE A 28 7.91 26.96 -31.79
C ILE A 28 7.30 25.63 -32.22
N PRO A 29 7.54 25.16 -33.46
CA PRO A 29 7.01 23.86 -33.89
C PRO A 29 7.48 22.70 -33.04
N ALA A 30 6.70 21.60 -32.98
CA ALA A 30 7.07 20.36 -32.34
C ALA A 30 8.48 19.89 -32.82
N PRO A 31 9.33 19.38 -31.93
CA PRO A 31 10.63 18.81 -32.29
C PRO A 31 10.53 17.67 -33.31
N TYR A 32 9.49 16.87 -33.18
CA TYR A 32 9.16 15.79 -34.10
C TYR A 32 7.78 16.02 -34.73
N ASP A 33 7.67 15.90 -36.03
CA ASP A 33 6.39 16.02 -36.75
C ASP A 33 5.56 14.76 -36.50
N PRO A 34 4.42 14.84 -35.76
CA PRO A 34 3.62 13.68 -35.42
C PRO A 34 3.04 12.93 -36.62
N ALA A 35 2.94 13.60 -37.78
CA ALA A 35 2.47 12.97 -39.02
C ALA A 35 3.57 12.17 -39.74
N GLN A 36 4.84 12.33 -39.37
CA GLN A 36 5.99 11.71 -40.00
C GLN A 36 6.74 10.72 -39.10
N VAL A 37 6.49 10.76 -37.80
CA VAL A 37 7.15 9.90 -36.83
C VAL A 37 6.19 8.78 -36.43
N ASP A 38 6.66 7.54 -36.47
CA ASP A 38 5.95 6.41 -35.85
C ASP A 38 6.46 6.20 -34.40
N PRO A 39 5.68 6.57 -33.40
CA PRO A 39 6.07 6.46 -31.98
C PRO A 39 6.19 5.01 -31.50
N THR A 40 5.77 4.04 -32.30
CA THR A 40 5.87 2.61 -31.96
C THR A 40 7.22 2.01 -32.39
N VAL A 41 8.03 2.73 -33.11
CA VAL A 41 9.35 2.28 -33.59
C VAL A 41 10.48 3.31 -33.41
N THR A 42 10.14 4.55 -33.06
CA THR A 42 11.09 5.65 -32.93
C THR A 42 11.09 6.25 -31.55
N TYR A 43 12.26 6.24 -30.88
CA TYR A 43 12.45 7.00 -29.64
C TYR A 43 12.61 8.49 -29.97
N MET A 44 11.93 9.34 -29.24
CA MET A 44 11.93 10.78 -29.44
C MET A 44 12.54 11.46 -28.19
N GLU A 45 13.78 11.96 -28.35
CA GLU A 45 14.43 12.67 -27.22
C GLU A 45 13.65 13.95 -26.89
N PRO A 46 13.21 14.15 -25.65
CA PRO A 46 12.45 15.35 -25.28
C PRO A 46 13.27 16.62 -25.36
N VAL A 47 12.64 17.74 -25.75
CA VAL A 47 13.23 19.08 -25.76
C VAL A 47 12.61 19.91 -24.64
N PHE A 48 13.46 20.68 -23.93
CA PHE A 48 13.05 21.42 -22.74
C PHE A 48 13.20 22.93 -22.94
N TYR A 49 12.22 23.70 -22.45
CA TYR A 49 12.19 25.15 -22.44
C TYR A 49 11.99 25.66 -21.02
N GLU A 50 12.94 26.42 -20.49
CA GLU A 50 12.91 26.92 -19.13
C GLU A 50 12.18 28.25 -19.01
N ASN A 51 11.25 28.36 -18.09
CA ASN A 51 10.61 29.62 -17.71
C ASN A 51 11.30 30.21 -16.47
N GLU A 52 11.62 31.50 -16.52
CA GLU A 52 12.05 32.22 -15.33
C GLU A 52 10.86 32.32 -14.35
N ASN A 53 10.97 31.72 -13.16
CA ASN A 53 9.92 31.66 -12.14
C ASN A 53 8.65 30.89 -12.56
N GLY A 54 8.77 29.92 -13.49
CA GLY A 54 7.71 29.05 -13.97
C GLY A 54 8.18 27.61 -14.20
N PRO A 55 7.30 26.72 -14.67
CA PRO A 55 7.67 25.33 -14.95
C PRO A 55 8.59 25.25 -16.15
N THR A 56 9.47 24.25 -16.16
CA THR A 56 10.11 23.79 -17.40
C THR A 56 9.07 23.13 -18.29
N ILE A 57 9.06 23.45 -19.58
CA ILE A 57 8.17 22.84 -20.56
C ILE A 57 8.91 21.73 -21.30
N GLY A 58 8.38 20.51 -21.26
CA GLY A 58 8.96 19.34 -21.93
C GLY A 58 8.05 18.85 -23.08
N VAL A 59 8.60 18.73 -24.31
CA VAL A 59 7.84 18.38 -25.51
C VAL A 59 8.57 17.38 -26.39
N THR A 60 7.82 16.58 -27.15
CA THR A 60 8.31 15.74 -28.25
C THR A 60 7.54 16.02 -29.54
N THR A 61 6.25 15.76 -29.60
CA THR A 61 5.40 15.84 -30.81
C THR A 61 4.38 16.96 -30.75
N VAL A 62 4.38 17.73 -29.67
CA VAL A 62 3.59 18.97 -29.55
C VAL A 62 4.51 20.20 -29.60
N GLY A 63 3.97 21.34 -30.00
CA GLY A 63 4.73 22.58 -30.08
C GLY A 63 4.72 23.37 -28.76
N VAL A 64 5.34 24.56 -28.86
CA VAL A 64 5.43 25.47 -27.70
C VAL A 64 4.92 26.85 -28.13
N ILE A 65 3.96 27.37 -27.38
CA ILE A 65 3.47 28.74 -27.52
C ILE A 65 4.37 29.66 -26.72
N VAL A 66 4.80 30.76 -27.35
CA VAL A 66 5.56 31.82 -26.68
C VAL A 66 4.66 33.04 -26.52
N LYS A 67 4.43 33.45 -25.29
CA LYS A 67 3.59 34.60 -24.98
C LYS A 67 4.11 35.35 -23.75
N ASP A 68 4.20 36.66 -23.86
CA ASP A 68 4.75 37.54 -22.82
C ASP A 68 6.19 37.12 -22.36
N GLY A 69 6.99 36.55 -23.28
CA GLY A 69 8.32 36.00 -22.98
C GLY A 69 8.34 34.69 -22.22
N LEU A 70 7.20 34.00 -22.07
CA LEU A 70 7.03 32.71 -21.37
C LEU A 70 6.68 31.61 -22.37
N TYR A 71 7.09 30.39 -22.04
CA TYR A 71 6.81 29.16 -22.79
C TYR A 71 5.62 28.41 -22.19
N PHE A 72 4.73 27.93 -23.09
CA PHE A 72 3.57 27.12 -22.75
C PHE A 72 3.50 25.91 -23.69
N LYS A 73 3.18 24.75 -23.18
CA LYS A 73 3.02 23.52 -23.97
C LYS A 73 1.70 23.60 -24.74
N ASP A 74 1.74 23.52 -26.06
CA ASP A 74 0.56 23.43 -26.92
C ASP A 74 0.05 21.99 -26.95
N LEU A 75 -0.83 21.61 -26.01
CA LEU A 75 -1.23 20.22 -25.78
C LEU A 75 -1.97 19.60 -26.97
N ASN A 76 -2.62 20.39 -27.82
CA ASN A 76 -3.46 19.93 -28.92
C ASN A 76 -2.96 20.40 -30.30
N ASN A 77 -1.79 21.06 -30.37
CA ASN A 77 -1.17 21.60 -31.57
C ASN A 77 -2.06 22.62 -32.35
N ASN A 78 -2.97 23.34 -31.66
CA ASN A 78 -3.84 24.33 -32.27
C ASN A 78 -3.17 25.72 -32.45
N LYS A 79 -2.01 25.94 -31.82
CA LYS A 79 -1.20 27.19 -31.81
C LYS A 79 -1.88 28.35 -31.08
N GLU A 80 -2.89 28.09 -30.26
CA GLU A 80 -3.58 29.04 -29.42
C GLU A 80 -3.35 28.67 -27.95
N LEU A 81 -3.12 29.65 -27.09
CA LEU A 81 -2.96 29.36 -25.66
C LEU A 81 -4.32 29.12 -25.03
N ASP A 82 -4.65 27.85 -24.86
CA ASP A 82 -5.86 27.40 -24.18
C ASP A 82 -5.74 27.53 -22.66
N PRO A 83 -6.85 27.66 -21.91
CA PRO A 83 -6.80 27.65 -20.44
C PRO A 83 -6.13 26.44 -19.83
N CYS A 84 -6.25 25.23 -20.41
CA CYS A 84 -5.57 24.03 -19.90
C CYS A 84 -4.03 24.08 -20.07
N GLU A 85 -3.51 24.91 -20.96
CA GLU A 85 -2.09 25.07 -21.28
C GLU A 85 -1.44 26.20 -20.49
N ASP A 86 -2.25 27.16 -20.00
CA ASP A 86 -1.77 28.29 -19.22
C ASP A 86 -1.47 27.87 -17.77
N TRP A 87 -0.21 27.54 -17.49
CA TRP A 87 0.25 27.10 -16.17
C TRP A 87 0.13 28.15 -15.06
N ARG A 88 -0.25 29.39 -15.37
CA ARG A 88 -0.53 30.46 -14.40
C ARG A 88 -1.93 30.33 -13.77
N LEU A 89 -2.82 29.54 -14.41
CA LEU A 89 -4.16 29.27 -13.91
C LEU A 89 -4.15 28.13 -12.89
N ASP A 90 -5.17 28.09 -12.02
CA ASP A 90 -5.33 27.00 -11.06
C ASP A 90 -5.65 25.65 -11.75
N ALA A 91 -5.28 24.55 -11.08
CA ALA A 91 -5.41 23.21 -11.63
C ALA A 91 -6.86 22.84 -11.99
N LYS A 92 -7.85 23.30 -11.23
CA LYS A 92 -9.26 23.00 -11.47
C LYS A 92 -9.80 23.68 -12.74
N THR A 93 -9.41 24.94 -12.96
CA THR A 93 -9.72 25.68 -14.19
C THR A 93 -9.08 24.99 -15.39
N ARG A 94 -7.80 24.61 -15.29
CA ARG A 94 -7.08 23.89 -16.34
C ARG A 94 -7.72 22.53 -16.64
N ALA A 95 -8.09 21.75 -15.62
CA ALA A 95 -8.73 20.44 -15.75
C ALA A 95 -10.11 20.51 -16.42
N ALA A 96 -10.93 21.50 -16.06
CA ALA A 96 -12.24 21.67 -16.67
C ALA A 96 -12.15 22.00 -18.19
N ASP A 97 -11.20 22.88 -18.57
CA ASP A 97 -10.96 23.19 -19.97
C ASP A 97 -10.41 21.99 -20.74
N LEU A 98 -9.44 21.26 -20.17
CA LEU A 98 -8.88 20.01 -20.73
C LEU A 98 -10.01 19.03 -21.08
N VAL A 99 -10.86 18.70 -20.10
CA VAL A 99 -11.92 17.69 -20.24
C VAL A 99 -12.96 18.13 -21.28
N SER A 100 -13.24 19.43 -21.40
CA SER A 100 -14.14 19.97 -22.43
C SER A 100 -13.64 19.74 -23.87
N LYS A 101 -12.33 19.52 -24.05
CA LYS A 101 -11.66 19.32 -25.35
C LYS A 101 -11.33 17.84 -25.63
N MET A 102 -11.50 16.95 -24.64
CA MET A 102 -11.30 15.52 -24.82
C MET A 102 -12.42 14.88 -25.63
N SER A 103 -12.07 13.91 -26.48
CA SER A 103 -13.08 13.05 -27.11
C SER A 103 -13.73 12.11 -26.07
N LEU A 104 -14.86 11.50 -26.41
CA LEU A 104 -15.51 10.52 -25.52
C LEU A 104 -14.59 9.30 -25.29
N GLU A 105 -13.86 8.87 -26.31
CA GLU A 105 -12.89 7.77 -26.22
C GLU A 105 -11.75 8.11 -25.26
N ASP A 106 -11.20 9.33 -25.34
CA ASP A 106 -10.16 9.77 -24.41
C ASP A 106 -10.68 9.82 -22.96
N GLN A 107 -11.89 10.34 -22.76
CA GLN A 107 -12.50 10.38 -21.44
C GLN A 107 -12.79 8.97 -20.89
N ALA A 108 -13.27 8.05 -21.73
CA ALA A 108 -13.52 6.67 -21.36
C ALA A 108 -12.22 5.91 -21.04
N GLY A 109 -11.12 6.21 -21.75
CA GLY A 109 -9.81 5.62 -21.46
C GLY A 109 -9.16 6.20 -20.22
N PHE A 110 -9.36 7.49 -19.96
CA PHE A 110 -8.70 8.20 -18.86
C PHE A 110 -9.20 7.76 -17.46
N VAL A 111 -10.38 7.14 -17.33
CA VAL A 111 -10.83 6.60 -16.04
C VAL A 111 -10.18 5.27 -15.67
N PHE A 112 -9.39 4.62 -16.53
CA PHE A 112 -8.82 3.30 -16.24
C PHE A 112 -7.36 3.35 -15.80
N ASN A 113 -6.97 2.33 -15.01
CA ASN A 113 -5.59 1.99 -14.69
C ASN A 113 -5.24 0.63 -15.28
N ALA A 114 -4.24 0.58 -16.15
CA ALA A 114 -3.66 -0.64 -16.70
C ALA A 114 -2.56 -1.19 -15.76
N LEU A 115 -1.81 -2.19 -16.22
CA LEU A 115 -0.55 -2.57 -15.59
C LEU A 115 0.63 -1.81 -16.22
N ALA A 116 1.65 -1.44 -15.44
CA ALA A 116 2.87 -0.84 -15.93
C ALA A 116 4.03 -1.83 -15.80
N ILE A 117 4.87 -1.95 -16.85
CA ILE A 117 6.06 -2.81 -16.95
C ILE A 117 5.76 -4.31 -16.85
N THR A 118 4.98 -4.76 -15.88
CA THR A 118 4.85 -6.18 -15.49
C THR A 118 4.67 -7.15 -16.66
N PRO A 119 3.80 -6.90 -17.67
CA PRO A 119 3.66 -7.82 -18.82
C PRO A 119 4.92 -7.89 -19.69
N ASN A 120 5.67 -6.81 -19.76
CA ASN A 120 6.87 -6.68 -20.58
C ASN A 120 8.18 -6.90 -19.79
N ALA A 121 8.09 -7.17 -18.50
CA ALA A 121 9.24 -7.29 -17.60
C ALA A 121 10.38 -8.19 -18.12
N PRO A 122 10.12 -9.41 -18.64
CA PRO A 122 11.19 -10.27 -19.13
C PRO A 122 11.94 -9.68 -20.33
N LYS A 123 11.24 -8.98 -21.22
CA LYS A 123 11.84 -8.31 -22.39
C LYS A 123 12.61 -7.06 -21.98
N LEU A 124 12.03 -6.22 -21.12
CA LEU A 124 12.65 -4.98 -20.65
C LEU A 124 13.91 -5.22 -19.82
N ALA A 125 14.03 -6.34 -19.12
CA ALA A 125 15.25 -6.71 -18.41
C ALA A 125 16.46 -6.98 -19.33
N MET A 126 16.25 -7.15 -20.63
CA MET A 126 17.29 -7.54 -21.61
C MET A 126 17.69 -6.38 -22.56
N VAL A 127 17.15 -5.18 -22.39
CA VAL A 127 17.35 -4.04 -23.33
C VAL A 127 18.59 -3.22 -23.00
N LYS A 128 19.75 -3.84 -22.87
CA LYS A 128 21.02 -3.14 -22.58
C LYS A 128 21.99 -3.19 -23.77
N ASN A 129 22.70 -2.11 -23.96
CA ASN A 129 23.85 -2.03 -24.84
C ASN A 129 25.04 -2.81 -24.27
N GLU A 130 26.09 -3.03 -25.07
CA GLU A 130 27.31 -3.72 -24.62
C GLU A 130 28.02 -3.05 -23.45
N ASP A 131 27.87 -1.74 -23.28
CA ASP A 131 28.43 -0.95 -22.16
C ASP A 131 27.55 -0.95 -20.90
N GLY A 132 26.41 -1.65 -20.91
CA GLY A 132 25.47 -1.76 -19.82
C GLY A 132 24.42 -0.64 -19.76
N THR A 133 24.47 0.37 -20.62
CA THR A 133 23.44 1.41 -20.75
C THR A 133 22.17 0.84 -21.37
N ILE A 134 21.01 1.47 -21.08
CA ILE A 134 19.73 1.04 -21.64
C ILE A 134 19.62 1.52 -23.10
N ASN A 135 19.03 0.66 -23.95
CA ASN A 135 18.80 0.95 -25.37
C ASN A 135 17.38 1.50 -25.58
N PRO A 136 17.19 2.82 -25.78
CA PRO A 136 15.87 3.41 -25.96
C PRO A 136 15.10 2.83 -27.15
N ALA A 137 15.76 2.56 -28.27
CA ALA A 137 15.12 1.99 -29.46
C ALA A 137 14.56 0.59 -29.21
N ALA A 138 15.23 -0.23 -28.38
CA ALA A 138 14.74 -1.55 -27.99
C ALA A 138 13.51 -1.46 -27.09
N VAL A 139 13.49 -0.51 -26.14
CA VAL A 139 12.32 -0.27 -25.27
C VAL A 139 11.11 0.15 -26.11
N VAL A 140 11.27 1.11 -27.03
CA VAL A 140 10.21 1.54 -27.97
C VAL A 140 9.67 0.39 -28.80
N THR A 141 10.55 -0.46 -29.34
CA THR A 141 10.15 -1.62 -30.16
C THR A 141 9.28 -2.59 -29.36
N ILE A 142 9.68 -2.92 -28.13
CA ILE A 142 8.93 -3.83 -27.25
C ILE A 142 7.54 -3.29 -26.95
N LEU A 143 7.43 -2.01 -26.61
CA LEU A 143 6.16 -1.37 -26.27
C LEU A 143 5.28 -1.10 -27.50
N GLY A 144 5.91 -0.92 -28.67
CA GLY A 144 5.23 -0.69 -29.95
C GLY A 144 4.50 -1.91 -30.50
N GLU A 145 4.92 -3.15 -30.15
CA GLU A 145 4.30 -4.39 -30.62
C GLU A 145 2.81 -4.51 -30.21
N GLY A 146 2.46 -4.19 -28.95
CA GLY A 146 1.09 -4.17 -28.44
C GLY A 146 0.33 -5.50 -28.48
N GLU A 147 1.00 -6.60 -28.85
CA GLU A 147 0.35 -7.91 -29.05
C GLU A 147 -0.03 -8.56 -27.72
N GLU A 148 0.83 -8.48 -26.73
CA GLU A 148 0.61 -9.09 -25.40
C GLU A 148 -0.60 -8.45 -24.72
N SER A 149 -0.70 -7.12 -24.74
CA SER A 149 -1.83 -6.39 -24.17
C SER A 149 -3.12 -6.61 -24.95
N ARG A 150 -3.05 -6.75 -26.27
CA ARG A 150 -4.22 -7.09 -27.09
C ARG A 150 -4.77 -8.46 -26.73
N ASN A 151 -3.89 -9.45 -26.52
CA ASN A 151 -4.29 -10.80 -26.12
C ASN A 151 -4.79 -10.85 -24.66
N ALA A 152 -4.21 -10.05 -23.77
CA ALA A 152 -4.59 -9.97 -22.36
C ALA A 152 -5.79 -9.05 -22.09
N PHE A 153 -6.24 -8.28 -23.08
CA PHE A 153 -7.28 -7.26 -22.92
C PHE A 153 -8.59 -7.80 -22.36
N ALA A 154 -9.02 -8.97 -22.83
CA ALA A 154 -10.25 -9.60 -22.36
C ALA A 154 -10.22 -10.01 -20.89
N SER A 155 -9.03 -10.24 -20.31
CA SER A 155 -8.85 -10.55 -18.88
C SER A 155 -8.83 -9.32 -17.98
N GLY A 156 -8.79 -8.11 -18.56
CA GLY A 156 -8.70 -6.85 -17.81
C GLY A 156 -7.31 -6.52 -17.25
N PHE A 157 -6.27 -7.29 -17.61
CA PHE A 157 -4.89 -7.15 -17.12
C PHE A 157 -3.89 -6.80 -18.21
N ALA A 158 -4.29 -5.96 -19.15
CA ALA A 158 -3.41 -5.47 -20.19
C ALA A 158 -2.36 -4.49 -19.63
N GLY A 159 -1.15 -4.53 -20.20
CA GLY A 159 -0.05 -3.62 -19.87
C GLY A 159 -0.11 -2.32 -20.66
N LEU A 160 0.58 -1.27 -20.17
CA LEU A 160 0.79 -0.05 -20.93
C LEU A 160 1.74 -0.32 -22.09
N ASP A 161 1.20 -0.35 -23.29
CA ASP A 161 1.90 -0.42 -24.58
C ASP A 161 1.08 0.30 -25.65
N SER A 162 1.51 0.25 -26.89
CA SER A 162 0.85 0.97 -28.02
C SER A 162 -0.63 0.63 -28.17
N PHE A 163 -1.04 -0.61 -27.89
CA PHE A 163 -2.47 -0.99 -27.98
C PHE A 163 -3.30 -0.31 -26.90
N VAL A 164 -2.85 -0.38 -25.64
CA VAL A 164 -3.58 0.20 -24.50
C VAL A 164 -3.57 1.73 -24.58
N ILE A 165 -2.45 2.33 -25.01
CA ILE A 165 -2.30 3.77 -25.11
C ILE A 165 -3.07 4.34 -26.31
N ASN A 166 -2.84 3.79 -27.52
CA ASN A 166 -3.34 4.37 -28.77
C ASN A 166 -4.73 3.88 -29.14
N THR A 167 -5.14 2.67 -28.73
CA THR A 167 -6.47 2.13 -29.03
C THR A 167 -7.44 2.34 -27.87
N GLN A 168 -7.01 2.03 -26.63
CA GLN A 168 -7.88 2.11 -25.46
C GLN A 168 -7.80 3.47 -24.74
N LYS A 169 -6.91 4.36 -25.17
CA LYS A 169 -6.74 5.71 -24.62
C LYS A 169 -6.47 5.76 -23.10
N VAL A 170 -5.93 4.69 -22.54
CA VAL A 170 -5.59 4.63 -21.10
C VAL A 170 -4.33 5.46 -20.82
N ARG A 171 -4.33 6.20 -19.71
CA ARG A 171 -3.27 7.14 -19.32
C ARG A 171 -2.71 6.88 -17.93
N ALA A 172 -2.91 5.66 -17.40
CA ALA A 172 -2.28 5.26 -16.15
C ALA A 172 -1.99 3.77 -16.09
N GLY A 173 -0.96 3.41 -15.31
CA GLY A 173 -0.59 2.04 -15.07
C GLY A 173 -0.04 1.79 -13.68
N VAL A 174 -0.36 0.61 -13.13
CA VAL A 174 0.10 0.16 -11.81
C VAL A 174 1.40 -0.61 -11.96
N TYR A 175 2.47 -0.06 -11.40
CA TYR A 175 3.78 -0.68 -11.33
C TYR A 175 3.89 -1.60 -10.10
N ARG A 176 4.28 -2.84 -10.31
CA ARG A 176 4.45 -3.85 -9.24
C ARG A 176 5.87 -4.43 -9.20
N GLY A 177 6.83 -3.76 -9.82
CA GLY A 177 8.20 -4.24 -9.93
C GLY A 177 9.08 -4.00 -8.70
N GLY A 178 8.65 -3.17 -7.76
CA GLY A 178 9.45 -2.81 -6.60
C GLY A 178 10.84 -2.28 -6.98
N LEU A 179 11.90 -2.80 -6.37
CA LEU A 179 13.30 -2.48 -6.67
C LEU A 179 13.95 -3.46 -7.67
N ASN A 180 13.18 -4.35 -8.32
CA ASN A 180 13.73 -5.40 -9.19
C ASN A 180 14.25 -4.90 -10.54
N PHE A 181 13.91 -3.67 -10.92
CA PHE A 181 14.40 -3.03 -12.15
C PHE A 181 15.35 -1.88 -11.83
N ASP A 182 16.31 -1.63 -12.72
CA ASP A 182 17.10 -0.40 -12.67
C ASP A 182 16.16 0.81 -12.76
N ALA A 183 16.44 1.86 -11.99
CA ALA A 183 15.60 3.07 -11.99
C ALA A 183 15.58 3.74 -13.37
N SER A 184 16.70 3.69 -14.09
CA SER A 184 16.82 4.19 -15.46
C SER A 184 15.92 3.43 -16.43
N THR A 185 15.75 2.11 -16.26
CA THR A 185 14.81 1.31 -17.09
C THR A 185 13.36 1.76 -16.85
N VAL A 186 12.97 1.98 -15.62
CA VAL A 186 11.62 2.42 -15.25
C VAL A 186 11.36 3.84 -15.76
N ALA A 187 12.33 4.75 -15.59
CA ALA A 187 12.23 6.12 -16.06
C ALA A 187 12.11 6.22 -17.59
N LEU A 188 12.93 5.46 -18.32
CA LEU A 188 12.86 5.41 -19.79
C LEU A 188 11.54 4.81 -20.28
N TYR A 189 11.06 3.71 -19.64
CA TYR A 189 9.73 3.17 -19.93
C TYR A 189 8.64 4.24 -19.80
N ASN A 190 8.68 5.04 -18.72
CA ASN A 190 7.72 6.10 -18.49
C ASN A 190 7.80 7.23 -19.52
N ASN A 191 9.01 7.59 -19.98
CA ASN A 191 9.17 8.53 -21.09
C ASN A 191 8.53 7.98 -22.37
N VAL A 192 8.87 6.74 -22.75
CA VAL A 192 8.38 6.12 -23.99
C VAL A 192 6.85 6.00 -24.03
N VAL A 193 6.21 5.54 -22.95
CA VAL A 193 4.74 5.46 -22.91
C VAL A 193 4.08 6.85 -22.92
N THR A 194 4.75 7.87 -22.37
CA THR A 194 4.30 9.26 -22.43
C THR A 194 4.45 9.85 -23.82
N GLU A 195 5.56 9.58 -24.53
CA GLU A 195 5.78 9.97 -25.91
C GLU A 195 4.73 9.37 -26.86
N MET A 196 4.41 8.08 -26.69
CA MET A 196 3.35 7.42 -27.45
C MET A 196 1.99 8.09 -27.25
N ALA A 197 1.67 8.46 -26.01
CA ALA A 197 0.43 9.15 -25.68
C ALA A 197 0.38 10.58 -26.27
N GLU A 198 1.49 11.32 -26.20
CA GLU A 198 1.61 12.66 -26.76
C GLU A 198 1.47 12.64 -28.30
N ALA A 199 2.15 11.69 -28.96
CA ALA A 199 2.08 11.54 -30.41
C ALA A 199 0.68 11.15 -30.91
N ASP A 200 0.00 10.22 -30.24
CA ASP A 200 -1.39 9.84 -30.55
C ASP A 200 -2.34 11.05 -30.44
N ALA A 201 -2.22 11.82 -29.36
CA ALA A 201 -3.03 13.02 -29.15
C ALA A 201 -2.73 14.10 -30.20
N ALA A 202 -1.45 14.34 -30.51
CA ALA A 202 -0.99 15.33 -31.47
C ALA A 202 -1.52 15.06 -32.88
N VAL A 203 -1.53 13.80 -33.32
CA VAL A 203 -2.11 13.40 -34.63
C VAL A 203 -3.61 13.67 -34.70
N ARG A 204 -4.31 13.47 -33.60
CA ARG A 204 -5.78 13.63 -33.49
C ARG A 204 -6.21 15.08 -33.21
N GLY A 205 -5.28 15.98 -32.85
CA GLY A 205 -5.57 17.35 -32.47
C GLY A 205 -6.41 17.46 -31.19
N VAL A 206 -6.21 16.55 -30.24
CA VAL A 206 -6.80 16.55 -28.90
C VAL A 206 -5.72 16.79 -27.86
N PRO A 207 -6.06 17.25 -26.64
CA PRO A 207 -5.04 17.50 -25.62
C PRO A 207 -4.25 16.26 -25.24
N ALA A 208 -2.93 16.37 -25.23
CA ALA A 208 -2.02 15.34 -24.79
C ALA A 208 -2.08 15.18 -23.26
N ILE A 209 -2.36 13.96 -22.77
CA ILE A 209 -2.44 13.63 -21.36
C ILE A 209 -1.24 12.77 -21.00
N PRO A 210 -0.40 13.20 -20.02
CA PRO A 210 0.78 12.43 -19.60
C PRO A 210 0.39 11.15 -18.83
N MET A 211 1.27 10.16 -18.88
CA MET A 211 1.08 8.90 -18.17
C MET A 211 1.19 9.06 -16.65
N THR A 212 0.27 8.48 -15.90
CA THR A 212 0.35 8.34 -14.44
C THR A 212 0.82 6.95 -14.07
N ILE A 213 1.94 6.84 -13.37
CA ILE A 213 2.46 5.57 -12.87
C ILE A 213 2.22 5.48 -11.37
N ILE A 214 1.53 4.42 -10.98
CA ILE A 214 1.09 4.17 -9.61
C ILE A 214 1.88 2.97 -9.09
N SER A 215 2.39 3.01 -7.85
CA SER A 215 3.05 1.86 -7.24
C SER A 215 2.49 1.54 -5.86
N ASN A 216 2.62 0.30 -5.42
CA ASN A 216 2.47 -0.04 -4.02
C ASN A 216 3.67 0.50 -3.23
N PRO A 217 3.55 0.72 -1.90
CA PRO A 217 4.67 1.10 -1.06
C PRO A 217 5.87 0.17 -1.24
N ILE A 218 7.09 0.72 -1.29
CA ILE A 218 8.34 -0.03 -1.43
C ILE A 218 9.15 0.19 -0.15
N PRO A 219 9.19 -0.80 0.76
CA PRO A 219 9.81 -0.62 2.07
C PRO A 219 11.34 -0.74 2.00
N ALA A 220 12.07 0.26 1.59
CA ALA A 220 13.53 0.29 1.47
C ALA A 220 14.29 0.05 2.81
N GLY A 221 14.09 -1.11 3.45
CA GLY A 221 14.69 -1.48 4.72
C GLY A 221 13.97 -0.97 5.98
N PHE A 222 12.90 -0.19 5.83
CA PHE A 222 12.08 0.32 6.94
C PHE A 222 11.25 -0.80 7.59
N PRO A 223 10.87 -0.66 8.87
CA PRO A 223 9.95 -1.61 9.50
C PRO A 223 8.59 -1.61 8.79
N ASP A 224 7.88 -2.74 8.88
CA ASP A 224 6.50 -2.82 8.41
C ASP A 224 5.60 -1.80 9.17
N ALA A 225 4.42 -1.51 8.66
CA ALA A 225 3.58 -0.44 9.19
C ALA A 225 3.34 -0.48 10.71
N PRO A 226 3.09 -1.64 11.36
CA PRO A 226 2.99 -1.70 12.82
C PRO A 226 4.30 -1.34 13.54
N GLY A 227 5.44 -1.63 12.95
CA GLY A 227 6.75 -1.23 13.48
C GLY A 227 6.95 0.28 13.43
N MET A 228 6.47 0.96 12.39
CA MET A 228 6.45 2.42 12.33
C MET A 228 5.60 2.99 13.48
N ALA A 229 4.41 2.43 13.71
CA ALA A 229 3.55 2.85 14.81
C ALA A 229 4.18 2.58 16.19
N ALA A 230 4.83 1.41 16.38
CA ALA A 230 5.55 1.07 17.60
C ALA A 230 6.65 2.09 17.92
N ALA A 231 7.42 2.51 16.92
CA ALA A 231 8.47 3.52 17.06
C ALA A 231 7.90 4.89 17.46
N VAL A 232 6.87 5.36 16.75
CA VAL A 232 6.23 6.66 17.01
C VAL A 232 5.58 6.70 18.40
N MET A 233 4.90 5.63 18.80
CA MET A 233 4.31 5.56 20.15
C MET A 233 5.36 5.58 21.26
N GLY A 234 6.61 5.21 20.96
CA GLY A 234 7.71 5.22 21.92
C GLY A 234 8.20 6.61 22.30
N ASP A 235 8.32 7.50 21.33
CA ASP A 235 8.88 8.84 21.53
C ASP A 235 7.95 9.99 21.14
N GLY A 236 6.80 9.70 20.55
CA GLY A 236 5.82 10.70 20.10
C GLY A 236 6.28 11.52 18.89
N ASN A 237 7.36 11.10 18.21
CA ASN A 237 7.98 11.87 17.13
C ASN A 237 7.63 11.29 15.75
N TYR A 238 6.90 12.04 14.94
CA TYR A 238 6.51 11.69 13.57
C TYR A 238 7.53 12.17 12.50
N ASP A 239 8.57 12.92 12.87
CA ASP A 239 9.55 13.46 11.91
C ASP A 239 10.26 12.35 11.13
N ALA A 240 10.59 11.23 11.78
CA ALA A 240 11.22 10.09 11.10
C ALA A 240 10.35 9.48 10.01
N ILE A 241 9.01 9.53 10.17
CA ILE A 241 8.05 9.07 9.15
C ILE A 241 8.01 10.06 7.98
N ARG A 242 7.99 11.37 8.26
CA ARG A 242 8.04 12.42 7.23
C ARG A 242 9.35 12.36 6.44
N GLU A 243 10.48 12.20 7.11
CA GLU A 243 11.81 12.08 6.49
C GLU A 243 11.92 10.83 5.60
N TYR A 244 11.38 9.69 6.05
CA TYR A 244 11.22 8.50 5.22
C TYR A 244 10.45 8.81 3.93
N ALA A 245 9.26 9.41 4.05
CA ALA A 245 8.40 9.73 2.92
C ALA A 245 9.11 10.69 1.93
N GLU A 246 9.90 11.64 2.43
CA GLU A 246 10.64 12.60 1.62
C GLU A 246 11.77 11.94 0.81
N VAL A 247 12.50 11.01 1.40
CA VAL A 247 13.57 10.24 0.73
C VAL A 247 12.98 9.27 -0.28
N ASP A 248 11.93 8.54 0.09
CA ASP A 248 11.26 7.59 -0.80
C ASP A 248 10.62 8.30 -2.01
N ARG A 249 9.97 9.45 -1.79
CA ARG A 249 9.44 10.30 -2.87
C ARG A 249 10.49 10.65 -3.91
N GLN A 250 11.70 11.02 -3.50
CA GLN A 250 12.77 11.37 -4.45
C GLN A 250 13.15 10.18 -5.35
N MET A 251 13.22 8.97 -4.79
CA MET A 251 13.45 7.75 -5.56
C MET A 251 12.31 7.44 -6.54
N TRP A 252 11.08 7.69 -6.14
CA TRP A 252 9.90 7.45 -6.97
C TRP A 252 9.81 8.42 -8.13
N VAL A 253 9.94 9.71 -7.85
CA VAL A 253 9.88 10.77 -8.86
C VAL A 253 10.99 10.60 -9.91
N ALA A 254 12.20 10.22 -9.50
CA ALA A 254 13.30 9.95 -10.44
C ALA A 254 12.98 8.80 -11.41
N GLN A 255 12.09 7.88 -11.03
CA GLN A 255 11.64 6.76 -11.84
C GLN A 255 10.33 7.07 -12.62
N GLY A 256 9.72 8.23 -12.37
CA GLY A 256 8.43 8.61 -12.96
C GLY A 256 7.23 7.97 -12.27
N ILE A 257 7.41 7.41 -11.07
CA ILE A 257 6.30 6.97 -10.22
C ILE A 257 5.76 8.20 -9.50
N ASN A 258 4.49 8.50 -9.69
CA ASN A 258 3.88 9.76 -9.26
C ASN A 258 2.57 9.60 -8.49
N ALA A 259 2.18 8.36 -8.24
CA ALA A 259 1.07 8.05 -7.34
C ALA A 259 1.34 6.74 -6.57
N MET A 260 0.73 6.59 -5.39
CA MET A 260 0.84 5.41 -4.53
C MET A 260 -0.54 4.75 -4.34
N TYR A 261 -0.60 3.42 -4.44
CA TYR A 261 -1.71 2.62 -3.93
C TYR A 261 -1.53 2.38 -2.43
N GLY A 262 -1.79 3.39 -1.65
CA GLY A 262 -1.59 3.41 -0.21
C GLY A 262 -1.35 4.82 0.33
N PRO A 263 -0.98 4.91 1.61
CA PRO A 263 -0.84 3.82 2.58
C PRO A 263 -2.19 3.28 3.05
N GLN A 264 -2.14 2.11 3.70
CA GLN A 264 -3.30 1.51 4.34
C GLN A 264 -3.45 2.09 5.75
N VAL A 265 -4.58 2.74 6.02
CA VAL A 265 -4.91 3.37 7.32
C VAL A 265 -6.09 2.71 8.01
N ASP A 266 -6.53 1.56 7.49
CA ASP A 266 -7.52 0.73 8.17
C ASP A 266 -7.10 0.49 9.62
N LEU A 267 -8.03 0.55 10.54
CA LEU A 267 -7.72 0.34 11.94
C LEU A 267 -7.83 -1.14 12.31
N VAL A 268 -6.85 -1.67 13.04
CA VAL A 268 -6.92 -3.04 13.57
C VAL A 268 -7.99 -3.10 14.66
N THR A 269 -9.13 -3.72 14.37
CA THR A 269 -10.23 -3.89 15.32
C THR A 269 -10.60 -5.35 15.53
N ASP A 270 -10.53 -6.19 14.48
CA ASP A 270 -10.60 -7.64 14.63
C ASP A 270 -9.18 -8.25 14.62
N PRO A 271 -8.75 -8.95 15.69
CA PRO A 271 -7.40 -9.47 15.82
C PRO A 271 -7.10 -10.61 14.84
N ARG A 272 -8.10 -11.19 14.21
CA ARG A 272 -7.99 -12.29 13.24
C ARG A 272 -7.75 -11.80 11.82
N TRP A 273 -7.95 -10.49 11.56
CA TRP A 273 -7.82 -9.93 10.22
C TRP A 273 -6.39 -10.13 9.67
N PRO A 274 -6.23 -10.74 8.47
CA PRO A 274 -4.91 -11.17 7.99
C PRO A 274 -3.99 -10.02 7.55
N ARG A 275 -4.53 -8.79 7.42
CA ARG A 275 -3.77 -7.61 6.98
C ARG A 275 -3.28 -6.72 8.12
N ASN A 276 -3.21 -7.25 9.33
CA ASN A 276 -2.70 -6.51 10.49
C ASN A 276 -1.27 -5.97 10.32
N LEU A 277 -0.44 -6.60 9.48
CA LEU A 277 0.91 -6.10 9.13
C LEU A 277 0.93 -5.02 8.06
N GLU A 278 -0.15 -4.83 7.32
CA GLU A 278 -0.22 -3.87 6.23
C GLU A 278 -0.75 -2.51 6.69
N THR A 279 -1.30 -2.44 7.91
CA THR A 279 -1.79 -1.22 8.56
C THR A 279 -0.99 -0.89 9.82
N PHE A 280 -1.14 0.33 10.35
CA PHE A 280 -0.24 0.83 11.40
C PHE A 280 -0.53 0.26 12.78
N CYS A 281 -1.72 0.49 13.33
CA CYS A 281 -2.06 0.06 14.67
C CYS A 281 -3.57 0.10 14.92
N GLU A 282 -3.96 -0.17 16.17
CA GLU A 282 -5.35 -0.06 16.64
C GLU A 282 -5.69 1.31 17.27
N ARG A 283 -4.73 2.26 17.29
CA ARG A 283 -4.95 3.61 17.85
C ARG A 283 -5.21 4.62 16.76
N PRO A 284 -6.44 5.15 16.66
CA PRO A 284 -6.84 6.06 15.59
C PRO A 284 -5.97 7.32 15.52
N GLU A 285 -5.64 7.90 16.68
CA GLU A 285 -4.84 9.12 16.78
C GLU A 285 -3.38 8.93 16.34
N VAL A 286 -2.81 7.75 16.57
CA VAL A 286 -1.45 7.41 16.12
C VAL A 286 -1.43 7.25 14.61
N THR A 287 -2.39 6.51 14.06
CA THR A 287 -2.53 6.35 12.61
C THR A 287 -2.79 7.68 11.92
N ALA A 288 -3.59 8.57 12.53
CA ALA A 288 -3.84 9.93 12.04
C ALA A 288 -2.54 10.77 11.98
N GLY A 289 -1.70 10.69 13.02
CA GLY A 289 -0.40 11.38 13.02
C GLY A 289 0.55 10.83 11.95
N ILE A 290 0.60 9.51 11.79
CA ILE A 290 1.44 8.86 10.77
C ILE A 290 1.01 9.25 9.36
N ILE A 291 -0.30 9.18 9.04
CA ILE A 291 -0.77 9.53 7.70
C ILE A 291 -0.52 11.02 7.39
N THR A 292 -0.67 11.90 8.37
CA THR A 292 -0.34 13.32 8.20
C THR A 292 1.14 13.52 7.86
N ALA A 293 2.05 12.82 8.56
CA ALA A 293 3.49 12.89 8.29
C ALA A 293 3.86 12.30 6.91
N LEU A 294 3.20 11.21 6.49
CA LEU A 294 3.39 10.64 5.16
C LEU A 294 2.92 11.61 4.06
N VAL A 295 1.74 12.21 4.23
CA VAL A 295 1.25 13.24 3.28
C VAL A 295 2.24 14.39 3.20
N ASP A 296 2.72 14.92 4.34
CA ASP A 296 3.68 16.02 4.38
C ASP A 296 4.96 15.70 3.60
N GLY A 297 5.53 14.50 3.76
CA GLY A 297 6.75 14.10 3.06
C GLY A 297 6.53 13.83 1.56
N TYR A 298 5.50 13.08 1.18
CA TYR A 298 5.23 12.75 -0.22
C TYR A 298 4.66 13.93 -1.03
N HIS A 299 3.88 14.83 -0.42
CA HIS A 299 3.30 16.00 -1.09
C HIS A 299 4.17 17.25 -0.95
N MET A 300 5.22 17.22 -0.13
CA MET A 300 6.06 18.37 0.24
C MET A 300 5.25 19.46 0.96
N GLY A 301 4.35 19.04 1.83
CA GLY A 301 3.47 19.87 2.64
C GLY A 301 2.09 19.22 2.82
N THR A 302 1.24 19.87 3.62
CA THR A 302 -0.13 19.43 3.93
C THR A 302 -1.19 20.37 3.32
N ASP A 303 -0.83 21.12 2.29
CA ASP A 303 -1.66 22.13 1.62
C ASP A 303 -2.03 21.75 0.16
N GLY A 304 -1.79 20.49 -0.22
CA GLY A 304 -2.08 19.92 -1.54
C GLY A 304 -0.84 19.39 -2.24
N LEU A 305 -1.03 18.87 -3.44
CA LEU A 305 0.05 18.36 -4.27
C LEU A 305 0.88 19.53 -4.84
N LYS A 306 2.17 19.28 -5.03
CA LYS A 306 3.12 20.22 -5.62
C LYS A 306 3.88 19.58 -6.77
N PRO A 307 4.51 20.34 -7.67
CA PRO A 307 5.39 19.77 -8.68
C PRO A 307 6.47 18.88 -8.05
N GLY A 308 6.56 17.63 -8.51
CA GLY A 308 7.43 16.61 -7.93
C GLY A 308 6.88 15.88 -6.70
N ALA A 309 5.60 16.05 -6.37
CA ALA A 309 4.89 15.25 -5.37
C ALA A 309 4.52 13.85 -5.88
N VAL A 310 4.29 12.92 -4.96
CA VAL A 310 3.66 11.61 -5.20
C VAL A 310 2.28 11.62 -4.53
N ALA A 311 1.21 11.47 -5.31
CA ALA A 311 -0.16 11.46 -4.80
C ALA A 311 -0.44 10.17 -4.02
N LEU A 312 -0.88 10.27 -2.78
CA LEU A 312 -1.25 9.11 -1.97
C LEU A 312 -2.70 8.72 -2.20
N SER A 313 -2.97 7.42 -2.40
CA SER A 313 -4.31 6.83 -2.46
C SER A 313 -4.60 6.09 -1.15
N VAL A 314 -5.03 6.84 -0.15
CA VAL A 314 -5.24 6.35 1.22
C VAL A 314 -6.38 5.33 1.26
N LYS A 315 -6.20 4.17 1.94
CA LYS A 315 -7.09 3.03 1.81
C LYS A 315 -7.33 2.27 3.12
N HIS A 316 -8.42 1.49 3.21
CA HIS A 316 -9.57 1.30 2.28
C HIS A 316 -10.81 1.94 2.90
N PHE A 317 -11.26 3.04 2.36
CA PHE A 317 -12.37 3.82 2.92
C PHE A 317 -13.70 3.07 2.90
N PRO A 318 -14.47 3.08 3.98
CA PRO A 318 -14.30 3.76 5.28
C PRO A 318 -13.62 2.94 6.39
N GLY A 319 -12.92 1.85 6.06
CA GLY A 319 -12.15 1.00 6.96
C GLY A 319 -12.52 -0.47 6.86
N ASP A 320 -11.53 -1.34 6.59
CA ASP A 320 -11.72 -2.79 6.44
C ASP A 320 -11.51 -3.59 7.74
N GLY A 321 -10.93 -2.98 8.78
CA GLY A 321 -10.64 -3.67 10.04
C GLY A 321 -11.84 -4.22 10.80
N SER A 322 -13.07 -3.75 10.47
CA SER A 322 -14.34 -4.20 11.04
C SER A 322 -15.07 -5.26 10.21
N SER A 323 -14.35 -5.99 9.37
CA SER A 323 -14.91 -7.08 8.58
C SER A 323 -15.46 -8.18 9.47
N GLU A 324 -16.56 -8.81 9.04
CA GLU A 324 -17.18 -9.94 9.74
C GLU A 324 -16.17 -11.05 9.97
N ASN A 325 -15.97 -11.44 11.22
CA ASN A 325 -15.04 -12.50 11.64
C ASN A 325 -13.55 -12.27 11.27
N GLY A 326 -13.17 -11.05 10.99
CA GLY A 326 -11.83 -10.75 10.51
C GLY A 326 -11.53 -11.28 9.12
N PHE A 327 -12.54 -11.65 8.35
CA PHE A 327 -12.35 -12.08 6.97
C PHE A 327 -11.87 -10.94 6.09
N GLU A 328 -11.05 -11.27 5.13
CA GLU A 328 -10.47 -10.30 4.21
C GLU A 328 -11.42 -10.03 3.04
N SER A 329 -11.55 -8.76 2.66
CA SER A 329 -12.52 -8.27 1.67
C SER A 329 -12.26 -8.72 0.23
N HIS A 330 -11.11 -9.34 -0.06
CA HIS A 330 -10.88 -10.00 -1.34
C HIS A 330 -11.67 -11.30 -1.51
N THR A 331 -12.28 -11.80 -0.44
CA THR A 331 -13.08 -13.03 -0.45
C THR A 331 -14.56 -12.72 -0.23
N ALA A 332 -15.43 -13.63 -0.65
CA ALA A 332 -16.87 -13.49 -0.44
C ALA A 332 -17.27 -13.44 1.05
N GLN A 333 -16.47 -14.05 1.90
CA GLN A 333 -16.69 -14.04 3.35
C GLN A 333 -16.44 -12.66 3.95
N GLY A 334 -15.44 -11.94 3.48
CA GLY A 334 -15.10 -10.58 3.91
C GLY A 334 -15.94 -9.49 3.24
N GLN A 335 -17.02 -9.84 2.57
CA GLN A 335 -17.89 -8.87 1.91
C GLN A 335 -18.65 -7.95 2.86
N TRP A 336 -18.79 -8.35 4.16
CA TRP A 336 -19.59 -7.61 5.13
C TRP A 336 -18.71 -6.86 6.12
N ARG A 337 -18.95 -5.58 6.23
CA ARG A 337 -18.44 -4.69 7.27
C ARG A 337 -19.52 -4.54 8.35
N LEU A 338 -19.16 -4.78 9.59
CA LEU A 338 -20.08 -4.72 10.73
C LEU A 338 -19.72 -3.57 11.66
N TYR A 339 -20.73 -2.86 12.13
CA TYR A 339 -20.59 -1.81 13.15
C TYR A 339 -21.57 -2.07 14.29
N PRO A 340 -21.37 -3.14 15.10
CA PRO A 340 -22.28 -3.47 16.20
C PRO A 340 -22.29 -2.42 17.32
N THR A 341 -21.25 -1.58 17.41
CA THR A 341 -21.11 -0.57 18.45
C THR A 341 -21.59 0.79 17.94
N PRO A 342 -22.59 1.42 18.59
CA PRO A 342 -23.04 2.76 18.18
C PRO A 342 -21.91 3.79 18.19
N GLY A 343 -21.73 4.51 17.07
CA GLY A 343 -20.74 5.56 16.93
C GLY A 343 -19.29 5.11 16.74
N SER A 344 -19.03 3.82 16.56
CA SER A 344 -17.68 3.25 16.35
C SER A 344 -17.05 3.77 15.05
N LEU A 345 -17.84 3.98 14.02
CA LEU A 345 -17.37 4.52 12.73
C LEU A 345 -16.68 5.87 12.92
N GLU A 346 -17.33 6.82 13.62
CA GLU A 346 -16.75 8.14 13.89
C GLU A 346 -15.60 8.07 14.89
N LYS A 347 -15.78 7.28 15.96
CA LYS A 347 -14.80 7.22 17.06
C LYS A 347 -13.48 6.59 16.67
N TYR A 348 -13.51 5.61 15.74
CA TYR A 348 -12.35 4.81 15.41
C TYR A 348 -11.98 4.87 13.91
N GLN A 349 -12.85 4.38 13.04
CA GLN A 349 -12.48 4.09 11.66
C GLN A 349 -12.18 5.35 10.82
N LEU A 350 -12.99 6.43 10.98
CA LEU A 350 -12.86 7.62 10.14
C LEU A 350 -11.79 8.61 10.60
N VAL A 351 -11.19 8.43 11.78
CA VAL A 351 -10.22 9.39 12.35
C VAL A 351 -9.00 9.56 11.44
N ALA A 352 -8.39 8.47 11.01
CA ALA A 352 -7.22 8.52 10.14
C ALA A 352 -7.55 9.02 8.72
N PHE A 353 -8.71 8.66 8.19
CA PHE A 353 -9.18 9.17 6.90
C PHE A 353 -9.44 10.68 6.94
N GLN A 354 -10.03 11.18 8.03
CA GLN A 354 -10.21 12.62 8.18
C GLN A 354 -8.88 13.35 8.28
N ALA A 355 -7.89 12.81 8.99
CA ALA A 355 -6.55 13.39 9.05
C ALA A 355 -5.88 13.44 7.67
N ALA A 356 -6.05 12.40 6.85
CA ALA A 356 -5.57 12.39 5.47
C ALA A 356 -6.26 13.46 4.60
N ILE A 357 -7.58 13.64 4.75
CA ILE A 357 -8.36 14.67 4.06
C ILE A 357 -7.91 16.06 4.49
N ASP A 358 -7.75 16.29 5.78
CA ASP A 358 -7.32 17.58 6.34
C ASP A 358 -5.89 17.95 5.89
N ALA A 359 -5.02 16.93 5.73
CA ALA A 359 -3.68 17.07 5.16
C ALA A 359 -3.67 17.14 3.62
N LYS A 360 -4.83 17.13 2.95
CA LYS A 360 -4.97 17.21 1.50
C LYS A 360 -4.32 16.03 0.75
N CYS A 361 -4.60 14.79 1.17
CA CYS A 361 -4.21 13.62 0.39
C CYS A 361 -4.82 13.68 -1.02
N GLY A 362 -4.05 13.31 -2.04
CA GLY A 362 -4.47 13.46 -3.44
C GLY A 362 -5.56 12.48 -3.86
N SER A 363 -5.65 11.32 -3.21
CA SER A 363 -6.59 10.26 -3.56
C SER A 363 -7.04 9.46 -2.35
N ILE A 364 -8.23 8.87 -2.44
CA ILE A 364 -8.74 7.86 -1.50
C ILE A 364 -9.22 6.63 -2.29
N MET A 365 -8.93 5.44 -1.75
CA MET A 365 -9.38 4.17 -2.32
C MET A 365 -10.48 3.58 -1.45
N PRO A 366 -11.68 3.33 -2.00
CA PRO A 366 -12.75 2.66 -1.27
C PRO A 366 -12.50 1.16 -1.10
N SER A 367 -13.01 0.61 0.00
CA SER A 367 -13.04 -0.81 0.28
C SER A 367 -13.92 -1.60 -0.71
N TYR A 368 -13.63 -2.88 -0.88
CA TYR A 368 -14.54 -3.80 -1.56
C TYR A 368 -15.80 -4.06 -0.76
N SER A 369 -15.69 -4.10 0.58
CA SER A 369 -16.76 -4.51 1.47
C SER A 369 -18.00 -3.63 1.37
N ARG A 370 -19.14 -4.23 1.68
CA ARG A 370 -20.44 -3.56 1.83
C ARG A 370 -20.88 -3.52 3.29
N ASP A 371 -21.63 -2.49 3.65
CA ASP A 371 -22.15 -2.34 5.02
C ASP A 371 -23.27 -3.35 5.26
N ALA A 372 -23.24 -4.04 6.41
CA ALA A 372 -24.40 -4.80 6.86
C ALA A 372 -25.49 -3.82 7.29
N ALA A 373 -26.65 -3.90 6.64
CA ALA A 373 -27.81 -3.05 6.90
C ALA A 373 -28.90 -3.74 7.73
N ASP A 374 -28.52 -4.77 8.45
CA ASP A 374 -29.38 -5.58 9.31
C ASP A 374 -28.99 -5.45 10.80
N ASP A 375 -29.57 -6.28 11.64
CA ASP A 375 -29.38 -6.26 13.11
C ASP A 375 -27.92 -6.49 13.56
N ARG A 376 -27.00 -6.83 12.64
CA ARG A 376 -25.56 -6.97 12.92
C ARG A 376 -24.83 -5.64 13.07
N SER A 377 -25.45 -4.53 12.63
CA SER A 377 -24.87 -3.19 12.75
C SER A 377 -25.83 -2.25 13.46
N ALA A 378 -25.28 -1.46 14.40
CA ALA A 378 -26.01 -0.36 15.01
C ALA A 378 -26.00 0.87 14.07
N PRO A 379 -26.94 1.82 14.23
CA PRO A 379 -26.89 3.09 13.50
C PRO A 379 -25.57 3.83 13.72
N GLN A 380 -24.97 4.29 12.63
CA GLN A 380 -23.72 5.06 12.63
C GLN A 380 -23.96 6.49 12.22
N SER A 381 -23.16 7.41 12.75
CA SER A 381 -23.17 8.81 12.36
C SER A 381 -21.75 9.37 12.26
N TYR A 382 -21.60 10.47 11.54
CA TYR A 382 -20.37 11.24 11.49
C TYR A 382 -20.68 12.74 11.54
N ARG A 383 -20.15 13.44 12.53
CA ARG A 383 -20.40 14.88 12.75
C ARG A 383 -21.89 15.25 12.72
N GLY A 384 -22.73 14.37 13.25
CA GLY A 384 -24.18 14.53 13.30
C GLY A 384 -24.93 14.15 12.02
N TYR A 385 -24.24 13.73 10.97
CA TYR A 385 -24.83 13.13 9.79
C TYR A 385 -25.05 11.63 10.04
N GLU A 386 -26.29 11.14 9.89
CA GLU A 386 -26.64 9.72 10.00
C GLU A 386 -26.26 9.00 8.71
N VAL A 387 -25.30 8.07 8.77
CA VAL A 387 -24.86 7.26 7.62
C VAL A 387 -25.92 6.23 7.31
N LYS A 388 -26.39 6.19 6.07
CA LYS A 388 -27.44 5.28 5.61
C LYS A 388 -26.82 4.06 4.93
N PRO A 389 -26.76 2.89 5.59
CA PRO A 389 -26.11 1.74 5.01
C PRO A 389 -26.82 1.30 3.74
N GLN A 390 -26.05 1.06 2.67
CA GLN A 390 -26.48 0.45 1.43
C GLN A 390 -25.68 -0.84 1.24
N GLN A 391 -26.35 -1.93 0.90
CA GLN A 391 -25.70 -3.23 0.72
C GLN A 391 -24.94 -3.31 -0.62
N LEU A 392 -24.12 -2.32 -0.89
CA LEU A 392 -23.26 -2.20 -2.07
C LEU A 392 -21.82 -2.07 -1.65
N GLY A 393 -20.90 -2.69 -2.38
CA GLY A 393 -19.47 -2.45 -2.22
C GLY A 393 -19.16 -0.96 -2.23
N SER A 394 -18.24 -0.53 -1.39
CA SER A 394 -18.04 0.91 -1.10
C SER A 394 -17.82 1.75 -2.36
N ALA A 395 -17.09 1.22 -3.36
CA ALA A 395 -16.85 1.93 -4.63
C ALA A 395 -18.12 2.19 -5.46
N TYR A 396 -19.17 1.38 -5.27
CA TYR A 396 -20.48 1.50 -5.93
C TYR A 396 -21.49 2.30 -5.12
N ASN A 397 -21.13 2.65 -3.89
CA ASN A 397 -22.03 3.19 -2.89
C ASN A 397 -21.96 4.72 -2.87
N LYS A 398 -22.97 5.36 -3.47
CA LYS A 398 -23.05 6.83 -3.52
C LYS A 398 -23.13 7.46 -2.13
N GLU A 399 -23.77 6.82 -1.18
CA GLU A 399 -23.83 7.28 0.22
C GLU A 399 -22.43 7.37 0.84
N ILE A 400 -21.60 6.36 0.58
CA ILE A 400 -20.24 6.32 1.12
C ILE A 400 -19.31 7.29 0.36
N ILE A 401 -19.34 7.28 -0.99
CA ILE A 401 -18.37 8.06 -1.77
C ILE A 401 -18.79 9.52 -1.94
N THR A 402 -20.02 9.78 -2.34
CA THR A 402 -20.45 11.16 -2.59
C THR A 402 -20.85 11.83 -1.28
N THR A 403 -21.79 11.23 -0.53
CA THR A 403 -22.36 11.92 0.63
C THR A 403 -21.40 11.94 1.81
N LEU A 404 -20.93 10.78 2.30
CA LEU A 404 -20.05 10.73 3.47
C LEU A 404 -18.67 11.31 3.15
N LEU A 405 -17.96 10.76 2.17
CA LEU A 405 -16.58 11.14 1.90
C LEU A 405 -16.46 12.56 1.37
N ARG A 406 -17.22 12.94 0.33
CA ARG A 406 -17.07 14.25 -0.30
C ARG A 406 -17.86 15.36 0.43
N ASP A 407 -19.17 15.16 0.63
CA ASP A 407 -20.03 16.25 1.12
C ASP A 407 -19.86 16.48 2.64
N VAL A 408 -19.74 15.41 3.43
CA VAL A 408 -19.67 15.50 4.90
C VAL A 408 -18.24 15.63 5.41
N MET A 409 -17.29 14.80 4.90
CA MET A 409 -15.89 14.83 5.33
C MET A 409 -15.06 15.89 4.58
N GLY A 410 -15.52 16.35 3.42
CA GLY A 410 -14.88 17.44 2.67
C GLY A 410 -13.74 17.02 1.76
N PHE A 411 -13.73 15.77 1.29
CA PHE A 411 -12.71 15.29 0.36
C PHE A 411 -12.89 15.88 -1.04
N ASP A 412 -11.86 16.53 -1.56
CA ASP A 412 -11.84 17.21 -2.86
C ASP A 412 -10.86 16.59 -3.89
N GLY A 413 -10.15 15.51 -3.53
CA GLY A 413 -9.29 14.74 -4.43
C GLY A 413 -10.06 13.73 -5.31
N TYR A 414 -9.35 12.85 -6.00
CA TYR A 414 -9.97 11.80 -6.82
C TYR A 414 -10.12 10.48 -6.07
N VAL A 415 -11.19 9.76 -6.37
CA VAL A 415 -11.46 8.43 -5.81
C VAL A 415 -10.97 7.36 -6.80
N ASN A 416 -10.02 6.54 -6.34
CA ASN A 416 -9.38 5.50 -7.11
C ASN A 416 -9.78 4.12 -6.58
N THR A 417 -10.55 3.34 -7.34
CA THR A 417 -10.99 2.03 -6.87
C THR A 417 -9.83 1.04 -6.78
N ASP A 418 -9.97 0.04 -5.94
CA ASP A 418 -9.08 -1.11 -5.95
C ASP A 418 -9.25 -1.94 -7.23
N SER A 419 -8.32 -2.88 -7.46
CA SER A 419 -8.26 -3.70 -8.67
C SER A 419 -9.31 -4.82 -8.65
N GLY A 420 -9.88 -5.15 -9.83
CA GLY A 420 -10.84 -6.26 -9.93
C GLY A 420 -12.27 -5.95 -9.48
N ILE A 421 -12.57 -4.72 -9.10
CA ILE A 421 -13.87 -4.31 -8.58
C ILE A 421 -15.04 -4.65 -9.52
N VAL A 422 -14.85 -4.60 -10.84
CA VAL A 422 -15.94 -4.81 -11.81
C VAL A 422 -16.19 -6.28 -12.11
N THR A 423 -15.17 -7.14 -12.00
CA THR A 423 -15.23 -8.55 -12.43
C THR A 423 -15.00 -9.55 -11.30
N GLY A 424 -14.41 -9.14 -10.20
CA GLY A 424 -14.07 -9.97 -9.04
C GLY A 424 -14.95 -9.68 -7.82
N GLN A 425 -14.68 -8.61 -7.12
CA GLN A 425 -15.36 -8.23 -5.87
C GLN A 425 -16.61 -7.38 -6.16
N THR A 426 -17.61 -8.00 -6.77
CA THR A 426 -18.83 -7.32 -7.26
C THR A 426 -19.96 -7.32 -6.23
N PHE A 427 -19.62 -7.08 -4.97
CA PHE A 427 -20.57 -7.20 -3.84
C PHE A 427 -21.74 -6.25 -3.94
N GLY A 428 -22.94 -6.83 -4.08
CA GLY A 428 -24.22 -6.13 -4.21
C GLY A 428 -24.57 -5.67 -5.63
N VAL A 429 -23.72 -5.97 -6.62
CA VAL A 429 -23.94 -5.64 -8.04
C VAL A 429 -23.82 -6.86 -8.96
N GLU A 430 -23.92 -8.05 -8.38
CA GLU A 430 -23.72 -9.33 -9.07
C GLU A 430 -24.66 -9.50 -10.28
N ASP A 431 -25.88 -9.02 -10.18
CA ASP A 431 -26.92 -9.13 -11.21
C ASP A 431 -26.83 -8.05 -12.31
N LEU A 432 -25.95 -7.03 -12.14
CA LEU A 432 -25.78 -5.98 -13.12
C LEU A 432 -24.84 -6.43 -14.25
N SER A 433 -25.13 -5.99 -15.48
CA SER A 433 -24.21 -6.11 -16.61
C SER A 433 -22.91 -5.31 -16.36
N LEU A 434 -21.85 -5.63 -17.10
CA LEU A 434 -20.60 -4.88 -16.99
C LEU A 434 -20.78 -3.39 -17.29
N THR A 435 -21.58 -3.05 -18.30
CA THR A 435 -21.91 -1.66 -18.67
C THR A 435 -22.57 -0.93 -17.50
N GLU A 436 -23.55 -1.56 -16.83
CA GLU A 436 -24.23 -0.99 -15.67
C GLU A 436 -23.30 -0.86 -14.47
N ARG A 437 -22.37 -1.80 -14.25
CA ARG A 437 -21.37 -1.71 -13.17
C ARG A 437 -20.43 -0.53 -13.37
N TYR A 438 -19.89 -0.31 -14.57
CA TYR A 438 -19.07 0.86 -14.88
C TYR A 438 -19.84 2.17 -14.67
N ALA A 439 -21.08 2.23 -15.16
CA ALA A 439 -21.91 3.40 -14.98
C ALA A 439 -22.20 3.69 -13.50
N LEU A 440 -22.52 2.66 -12.72
CA LEU A 440 -22.79 2.81 -11.29
C LEU A 440 -21.54 3.27 -10.51
N LEU A 441 -20.35 2.72 -10.79
CA LEU A 441 -19.08 3.17 -10.18
C LEU A 441 -18.86 4.66 -10.38
N ILE A 442 -18.92 5.11 -11.64
CA ILE A 442 -18.67 6.49 -12.00
C ILE A 442 -19.74 7.41 -11.41
N SER A 443 -21.03 7.05 -11.52
CA SER A 443 -22.11 7.87 -10.97
C SER A 443 -22.18 7.91 -9.44
N ALA A 444 -21.64 6.87 -8.77
CA ALA A 444 -21.48 6.87 -7.31
C ALA A 444 -20.38 7.80 -6.80
N GLY A 445 -19.47 8.25 -7.67
CA GLY A 445 -18.42 9.20 -7.32
C GLY A 445 -17.00 8.66 -7.43
N SER A 446 -16.80 7.40 -7.90
CA SER A 446 -15.49 6.88 -8.25
C SER A 446 -14.97 7.54 -9.52
N ASP A 447 -13.67 7.91 -9.56
CA ASP A 447 -13.07 8.70 -10.63
C ASP A 447 -12.04 7.91 -11.45
N ALA A 448 -11.39 6.90 -10.83
CA ALA A 448 -10.45 6.02 -11.49
C ALA A 448 -10.75 4.57 -11.15
N ILE A 449 -10.69 3.68 -12.14
CA ILE A 449 -11.08 2.27 -12.04
C ILE A 449 -9.83 1.40 -12.12
N GLY A 450 -9.57 0.65 -11.07
CA GLY A 450 -8.45 -0.29 -10.98
C GLY A 450 -8.73 -1.56 -11.79
N SER A 451 -8.07 -1.70 -12.94
CA SER A 451 -8.20 -2.82 -13.89
C SER A 451 -9.58 -2.94 -14.59
N GLY A 452 -9.72 -3.92 -15.47
CA GLY A 452 -10.97 -4.14 -16.18
C GLY A 452 -11.20 -3.23 -17.39
N LEU A 453 -10.19 -3.01 -18.20
CA LEU A 453 -10.07 -2.04 -19.30
C LEU A 453 -11.10 -2.17 -20.42
N ARG A 454 -12.36 -2.00 -20.14
CA ARG A 454 -13.46 -2.07 -21.15
C ARG A 454 -13.95 -0.65 -21.46
N THR A 455 -13.11 0.13 -22.12
CA THR A 455 -13.41 1.52 -22.55
C THR A 455 -14.65 1.59 -23.45
N ASP A 456 -14.84 0.56 -24.28
CA ASP A 456 -16.01 0.37 -25.12
C ASP A 456 -17.33 0.37 -24.32
N LEU A 457 -17.36 -0.24 -23.14
CA LEU A 457 -18.54 -0.30 -22.29
C LEU A 457 -18.84 1.02 -21.57
N VAL A 458 -17.80 1.82 -21.26
CA VAL A 458 -18.01 3.18 -20.73
C VAL A 458 -18.57 4.10 -21.82
N ILE A 459 -18.11 3.99 -23.07
CA ILE A 459 -18.66 4.70 -24.22
C ILE A 459 -20.12 4.31 -24.42
N GLU A 460 -20.41 3.00 -24.46
CA GLU A 460 -21.78 2.47 -24.58
C GLU A 460 -22.71 3.02 -23.47
N ALA A 461 -22.21 3.06 -22.21
CA ALA A 461 -23.00 3.58 -21.09
C ALA A 461 -23.40 5.05 -21.27
N VAL A 462 -22.51 5.88 -21.81
CA VAL A 462 -22.81 7.29 -22.11
C VAL A 462 -23.75 7.41 -23.31
N GLU A 463 -23.49 6.71 -24.39
CA GLU A 463 -24.30 6.78 -25.63
C GLU A 463 -25.74 6.28 -25.43
N THR A 464 -25.91 5.28 -24.56
CA THR A 464 -27.25 4.75 -24.21
C THR A 464 -27.95 5.52 -23.09
N GLY A 465 -27.25 6.48 -22.45
CA GLY A 465 -27.77 7.30 -21.34
C GLY A 465 -27.85 6.58 -19.99
N ILE A 466 -27.21 5.41 -19.85
CA ILE A 466 -27.07 4.71 -18.56
C ILE A 466 -26.11 5.49 -17.64
N LEU A 467 -25.04 6.11 -18.20
CA LEU A 467 -24.12 7.01 -17.53
C LEU A 467 -24.35 8.45 -18.02
N ALA A 468 -24.60 9.36 -17.10
CA ALA A 468 -24.63 10.79 -17.43
C ALA A 468 -23.22 11.28 -17.84
N LYS A 469 -23.15 12.06 -18.93
CA LYS A 469 -21.87 12.63 -19.42
C LYS A 469 -21.19 13.48 -18.36
N GLU A 470 -21.98 14.20 -17.58
CA GLU A 470 -21.54 15.07 -16.49
C GLU A 470 -20.82 14.30 -15.38
N ASP A 471 -21.23 13.04 -15.11
CA ASP A 471 -20.54 12.19 -14.14
C ASP A 471 -19.18 11.72 -14.66
N LEU A 472 -19.08 11.41 -15.97
CA LEU A 472 -17.81 11.09 -16.61
C LEU A 472 -16.88 12.32 -16.65
N ASP A 473 -17.43 13.52 -16.96
CA ASP A 473 -16.68 14.77 -16.93
C ASP A 473 -16.12 15.05 -15.53
N ARG A 474 -16.95 14.93 -14.49
CA ARG A 474 -16.50 15.08 -13.10
C ARG A 474 -15.35 14.14 -12.77
N ALA A 475 -15.46 12.86 -13.12
CA ALA A 475 -14.43 11.85 -12.85
C ALA A 475 -13.10 12.24 -13.52
N ASN A 476 -13.15 12.65 -14.78
CA ASN A 476 -11.97 13.08 -15.52
C ASN A 476 -11.36 14.37 -14.95
N ILE A 477 -12.19 15.36 -14.56
CA ILE A 477 -11.73 16.61 -13.95
C ILE A 477 -11.00 16.31 -12.63
N ASN A 478 -11.61 15.53 -11.73
CA ASN A 478 -11.01 15.22 -10.43
C ASN A 478 -9.64 14.55 -10.60
N ARG A 479 -9.51 13.63 -11.54
CA ARG A 479 -8.24 12.97 -11.84
C ARG A 479 -7.22 13.93 -12.45
N ALA A 480 -7.60 14.75 -13.41
CA ALA A 480 -6.72 15.71 -14.07
C ALA A 480 -6.15 16.76 -13.13
N VAL A 481 -6.92 17.22 -12.12
CA VAL A 481 -6.47 18.19 -11.12
C VAL A 481 -5.17 17.73 -10.46
N SER A 482 -5.07 16.48 -10.01
CA SER A 482 -3.85 15.99 -9.34
C SER A 482 -2.63 15.99 -10.28
N ILE A 483 -2.82 15.74 -11.56
CA ILE A 483 -1.74 15.74 -12.56
C ILE A 483 -1.27 17.17 -12.87
N PHE A 484 -2.20 18.14 -12.89
CA PHE A 484 -1.87 19.56 -13.04
C PHE A 484 -1.12 20.11 -11.82
N GLU A 485 -1.57 19.77 -10.60
CA GLU A 485 -0.89 20.18 -9.37
C GLU A 485 0.55 19.63 -9.29
N GLN A 486 0.78 18.40 -9.81
CA GLN A 486 2.10 17.81 -9.92
C GLN A 486 2.96 18.43 -11.04
N GLY A 487 2.46 19.37 -11.85
CA GLY A 487 3.17 20.03 -12.96
C GLY A 487 3.43 19.14 -14.17
N ARG A 488 2.78 17.98 -14.27
CA ARG A 488 3.12 16.94 -15.25
C ARG A 488 2.55 17.19 -16.64
N PHE A 489 1.52 18.01 -16.79
CA PHE A 489 1.08 18.48 -18.10
C PHE A 489 2.10 19.43 -18.74
N ASP A 490 2.86 20.15 -17.95
CA ASP A 490 3.87 21.10 -18.41
C ASP A 490 5.17 20.35 -18.76
N ASN A 491 5.64 19.47 -17.86
CA ASN A 491 6.80 18.62 -18.11
C ASN A 491 6.61 17.19 -17.57
N PRO A 492 6.24 16.23 -18.41
CA PRO A 492 6.09 14.83 -18.01
C PRO A 492 7.38 13.99 -18.13
N TYR A 493 8.46 14.53 -18.72
CA TYR A 493 9.66 13.79 -19.10
C TYR A 493 10.75 13.80 -18.02
N LEU A 494 11.51 12.73 -17.96
CA LEU A 494 12.53 12.45 -16.97
C LEU A 494 13.93 12.37 -17.63
N ASP A 495 14.95 12.78 -16.88
CA ASP A 495 16.34 12.44 -17.19
C ASP A 495 16.63 11.01 -16.69
N TYR A 496 16.26 10.01 -17.50
CA TYR A 496 16.41 8.60 -17.14
C TYR A 496 17.87 8.21 -16.88
N ASN A 497 18.86 8.93 -17.44
CA ASN A 497 20.28 8.65 -17.24
C ASN A 497 20.74 8.94 -15.79
N LYS A 498 20.02 9.78 -15.04
CA LYS A 498 20.32 10.11 -13.65
C LYS A 498 19.53 9.27 -12.65
N ALA A 499 18.51 8.54 -13.08
CA ALA A 499 17.59 7.88 -12.17
C ALA A 499 18.28 6.84 -11.26
N ASP A 500 19.23 6.07 -11.79
CA ASP A 500 19.99 5.09 -10.99
C ASP A 500 20.90 5.76 -9.94
N GLU A 501 21.54 6.88 -10.26
CA GLU A 501 22.36 7.65 -9.31
C GLU A 501 21.51 8.24 -8.20
N ILE A 502 20.35 8.83 -8.55
CA ILE A 502 19.41 9.40 -7.58
C ILE A 502 18.89 8.30 -6.64
N ARG A 503 18.47 7.16 -7.20
CA ARG A 503 18.00 6.04 -6.39
C ARG A 503 19.08 5.50 -5.47
N ALA A 504 20.30 5.29 -5.95
CA ALA A 504 21.41 4.77 -5.16
C ALA A 504 21.75 5.70 -3.97
N THR A 505 21.84 7.02 -4.21
CA THR A 505 22.12 8.01 -3.17
C THR A 505 21.03 8.04 -2.11
N ASN A 506 19.75 7.99 -2.52
CA ASN A 506 18.64 7.99 -1.59
C ASN A 506 18.48 6.66 -0.84
N LEU A 507 18.81 5.52 -1.46
CA LEU A 507 18.81 4.23 -0.77
C LEU A 507 19.82 4.18 0.36
N GLU A 508 21.02 4.73 0.20
CA GLU A 508 22.01 4.81 1.29
C GLU A 508 21.45 5.59 2.49
N THR A 509 20.82 6.74 2.24
CA THR A 509 20.14 7.53 3.28
C THR A 509 18.98 6.75 3.89
N ALA A 510 18.13 6.15 3.06
CA ALA A 510 16.97 5.35 3.49
C ALA A 510 17.38 4.18 4.40
N PHE A 511 18.45 3.45 4.07
CA PHE A 511 18.93 2.34 4.91
C PHE A 511 19.41 2.79 6.29
N ALA A 512 20.09 3.92 6.40
CA ALA A 512 20.50 4.46 7.70
C ALA A 512 19.30 4.90 8.55
N GLN A 513 18.33 5.60 7.95
CA GLN A 513 17.09 6.00 8.62
C GLN A 513 16.25 4.78 9.01
N ALA A 514 16.14 3.79 8.11
CA ALA A 514 15.43 2.55 8.34
C ALA A 514 15.99 1.77 9.54
N TYR A 515 17.32 1.68 9.66
CA TYR A 515 17.93 1.02 10.81
C TYR A 515 17.60 1.72 12.13
N ALA A 516 17.73 3.05 12.16
CA ALA A 516 17.39 3.83 13.35
C ALA A 516 15.89 3.67 13.73
N LEU A 517 15.00 3.61 12.74
CA LEU A 517 13.57 3.40 12.99
C LEU A 517 13.28 1.97 13.47
N ASN A 518 13.98 0.95 12.93
CA ASN A 518 13.89 -0.42 13.42
C ASN A 518 14.35 -0.54 14.89
N GLN A 519 15.40 0.18 15.33
CA GLN A 519 15.81 0.21 16.74
C GLN A 519 14.69 0.78 17.63
N LYS A 520 14.03 1.85 17.20
CA LYS A 520 12.89 2.44 17.92
C LYS A 520 11.64 1.55 17.91
N ALA A 521 11.48 0.69 16.90
CA ALA A 521 10.35 -0.20 16.75
C ALA A 521 10.41 -1.46 17.63
N VAL A 522 11.56 -1.77 18.23
CA VAL A 522 11.69 -2.94 19.12
C VAL A 522 10.90 -2.70 20.40
N VAL A 523 9.97 -3.61 20.69
CA VAL A 523 9.14 -3.56 21.90
C VAL A 523 9.63 -4.59 22.91
N LEU A 524 10.05 -4.15 24.08
CA LEU A 524 10.35 -5.03 25.21
C LEU A 524 9.04 -5.26 26.00
N MET A 525 8.43 -6.44 25.87
CA MET A 525 7.16 -6.78 26.56
C MET A 525 7.40 -7.28 27.98
N LYS A 526 8.42 -8.11 28.20
CA LYS A 526 8.76 -8.69 29.49
C LYS A 526 10.24 -8.52 29.77
N ASN A 527 10.60 -8.24 31.01
CA ASN A 527 11.98 -8.18 31.50
C ASN A 527 12.05 -8.59 32.99
N HIS A 528 11.75 -9.87 33.24
CA HIS A 528 11.69 -10.43 34.58
C HIS A 528 13.08 -10.37 35.24
N GLU A 529 13.15 -9.87 36.48
CA GLU A 529 14.39 -9.71 37.25
C GLU A 529 15.55 -9.04 36.48
N ASN A 530 15.25 -8.13 35.58
CA ASN A 530 16.22 -7.48 34.68
C ASN A 530 17.06 -8.50 33.90
N ALA A 531 16.39 -9.44 33.23
CA ALA A 531 17.05 -10.41 32.36
C ALA A 531 17.83 -9.75 31.22
N LEU A 532 17.37 -8.60 30.74
CA LEU A 532 18.02 -7.74 29.78
C LEU A 532 18.45 -6.40 30.44
N PRO A 533 19.53 -5.74 29.94
CA PRO A 533 20.39 -6.20 28.84
C PRO A 533 21.33 -7.34 29.26
N LEU A 534 21.65 -8.21 28.31
CA LEU A 534 22.69 -9.21 28.52
C LEU A 534 24.05 -8.52 28.51
N ALA A 535 24.81 -8.68 29.60
CA ALA A 535 26.22 -8.33 29.54
C ALA A 535 26.90 -9.31 28.56
N ALA A 536 27.33 -8.83 27.41
CA ALA A 536 28.16 -9.61 26.51
C ALA A 536 29.56 -9.73 27.06
N ASP A 537 29.75 -10.54 28.10
CA ASP A 537 31.07 -10.99 28.47
C ASP A 537 31.56 -11.97 27.41
N ALA A 538 32.79 -11.78 26.93
CA ALA A 538 33.36 -12.61 25.87
C ALA A 538 33.29 -14.08 26.29
N GLY A 539 32.51 -14.90 25.55
CA GLY A 539 32.38 -16.33 25.83
C GLY A 539 31.11 -16.76 26.57
N THR A 540 30.11 -15.86 26.78
CA THR A 540 28.80 -16.29 27.29
C THR A 540 28.18 -17.31 26.35
N LYS A 541 27.82 -18.48 26.88
CA LYS A 541 27.29 -19.61 26.10
C LYS A 541 25.81 -19.39 25.78
N LEU A 542 25.52 -19.26 24.48
CA LEU A 542 24.20 -18.98 23.95
C LEU A 542 23.66 -20.17 23.14
N TYR A 543 22.50 -20.67 23.51
CA TYR A 543 21.73 -21.59 22.67
C TYR A 543 20.72 -20.82 21.85
N ILE A 544 20.71 -21.02 20.52
CA ILE A 544 19.76 -20.35 19.61
C ILE A 544 18.84 -21.41 19.02
N ALA A 545 17.53 -21.10 18.99
CA ALA A 545 16.53 -21.92 18.31
C ALA A 545 15.52 -21.05 17.56
N SER A 546 15.03 -21.52 16.43
CA SER A 546 13.90 -20.93 15.70
C SER A 546 12.67 -21.82 15.80
N PHE A 547 11.50 -21.20 16.00
CA PHE A 547 10.22 -21.88 16.06
C PHE A 547 9.27 -21.16 15.10
N THR A 548 8.83 -21.86 14.06
CA THR A 548 7.90 -21.29 13.08
C THR A 548 6.65 -22.15 12.93
N GLY A 549 5.67 -21.70 12.17
CA GLY A 549 4.51 -22.52 11.82
C GLY A 549 4.84 -23.75 10.95
N ALA A 550 6.08 -23.84 10.44
CA ALA A 550 6.57 -24.96 9.64
C ALA A 550 7.72 -25.76 10.33
N GLY A 551 8.05 -25.42 11.56
CA GLY A 551 9.17 -25.98 12.32
C GLY A 551 10.40 -25.07 12.35
N GLU A 552 11.58 -25.66 12.45
CA GLU A 552 12.86 -24.94 12.53
C GLU A 552 13.22 -24.30 11.18
N ASP A 553 13.78 -23.09 11.23
CA ASP A 553 14.26 -22.31 10.07
C ASP A 553 15.78 -22.23 10.12
N ASP A 554 16.45 -23.06 9.32
CA ASP A 554 17.91 -23.17 9.25
C ASP A 554 18.59 -21.88 8.77
N ASP A 555 17.99 -21.15 7.82
CA ASP A 555 18.53 -19.90 7.30
C ASP A 555 18.48 -18.80 8.37
N MET A 556 17.39 -18.75 9.14
CA MET A 556 17.24 -17.87 10.28
C MET A 556 18.26 -18.19 11.36
N LEU A 557 18.44 -19.46 11.71
CA LEU A 557 19.44 -19.90 12.70
C LEU A 557 20.85 -19.51 12.30
N ALA A 558 21.22 -19.73 11.03
CA ALA A 558 22.54 -19.36 10.52
C ALA A 558 22.79 -17.84 10.63
N ALA A 559 21.81 -17.03 10.23
CA ALA A 559 21.89 -15.57 10.30
C ALA A 559 22.01 -15.05 11.76
N LEU A 560 21.21 -15.59 12.66
CA LEU A 560 21.26 -15.22 14.09
C LEU A 560 22.57 -15.69 14.74
N THR A 561 23.06 -16.87 14.39
CA THR A 561 24.35 -17.38 14.87
C THR A 561 25.51 -16.45 14.48
N GLU A 562 25.55 -15.98 13.23
CA GLU A 562 26.55 -15.02 12.76
C GLU A 562 26.46 -13.71 13.58
N LEU A 563 25.27 -13.16 13.75
CA LEU A 563 25.06 -11.90 14.44
C LEU A 563 25.45 -11.95 15.93
N PHE A 564 25.05 -13.01 16.65
CA PHE A 564 25.40 -13.16 18.07
C PHE A 564 26.90 -13.47 18.27
N THR A 565 27.49 -14.29 17.37
CA THR A 565 28.92 -14.55 17.39
C THR A 565 29.72 -13.25 17.20
N ALA A 566 29.27 -12.37 16.30
CA ALA A 566 29.89 -11.05 16.10
C ALA A 566 29.80 -10.14 17.33
N LYS A 567 28.84 -10.36 18.22
CA LYS A 567 28.69 -9.67 19.51
C LYS A 567 29.50 -10.32 20.66
N GLY A 568 30.20 -11.44 20.40
CA GLY A 568 31.10 -12.09 21.37
C GLY A 568 30.50 -13.28 22.12
N PHE A 569 29.32 -13.75 21.75
CA PHE A 569 28.71 -14.97 22.32
C PHE A 569 29.35 -16.24 21.76
N GLU A 570 29.47 -17.28 22.62
CA GLU A 570 29.81 -18.64 22.21
C GLU A 570 28.52 -19.42 21.93
N VAL A 571 28.15 -19.59 20.65
CA VAL A 571 26.93 -20.34 20.29
C VAL A 571 27.15 -21.84 20.51
N VAL A 572 26.24 -22.47 21.26
CA VAL A 572 26.30 -23.89 21.62
C VAL A 572 25.12 -24.65 21.02
N ASP A 573 25.34 -25.95 20.68
CA ASP A 573 24.36 -26.78 19.99
C ASP A 573 23.21 -27.31 20.90
N LYS A 574 23.35 -27.21 22.22
CA LYS A 574 22.39 -27.83 23.15
C LYS A 574 22.02 -26.89 24.28
N ALA A 575 20.73 -26.78 24.55
CA ALA A 575 20.16 -25.99 25.63
C ALA A 575 20.80 -26.26 27.01
N LYS A 576 21.16 -27.52 27.29
CA LYS A 576 21.81 -27.91 28.57
C LYS A 576 23.21 -27.36 28.79
N ASP A 577 23.90 -26.94 27.71
CA ASP A 577 25.26 -26.40 27.76
C ASP A 577 25.28 -24.85 27.74
N ALA A 578 24.07 -24.22 27.70
CA ALA A 578 23.90 -22.80 27.57
C ALA A 578 23.70 -22.10 28.93
N GLU A 579 24.20 -20.85 29.01
CA GLU A 579 23.91 -19.90 30.10
C GLU A 579 22.70 -19.02 29.74
N VAL A 580 22.46 -18.83 28.44
CA VAL A 580 21.34 -18.08 27.89
C VAL A 580 20.77 -18.86 26.71
N ALA A 581 19.44 -18.90 26.59
CA ALA A 581 18.78 -19.28 25.34
C ALA A 581 18.15 -18.07 24.66
N TYR A 582 18.24 -18.04 23.34
CA TYR A 582 17.50 -17.10 22.51
C TYR A 582 16.58 -17.84 21.55
N PHE A 583 15.30 -17.55 21.62
CA PHE A 583 14.27 -18.13 20.75
C PHE A 583 13.73 -17.07 19.77
N TYR A 584 13.82 -17.37 18.50
CA TYR A 584 13.16 -16.60 17.46
C TYR A 584 11.85 -17.31 17.10
N VAL A 585 10.73 -16.66 17.36
CA VAL A 585 9.40 -17.26 17.25
C VAL A 585 8.61 -16.53 16.16
N GLN A 586 8.32 -17.23 15.07
CA GLN A 586 7.57 -16.69 13.92
C GLN A 586 6.34 -17.56 13.64
N PRO A 587 5.22 -17.34 14.34
CA PRO A 587 4.00 -18.08 14.12
C PRO A 587 3.42 -17.81 12.73
N LYS A 588 2.63 -18.77 12.24
CA LYS A 588 1.91 -18.67 10.98
C LYS A 588 0.44 -18.39 11.25
N GLY A 589 -0.12 -17.33 10.66
CA GLY A 589 -1.55 -17.06 10.70
C GLY A 589 -2.36 -18.16 10.02
N THR A 590 -3.55 -18.40 10.51
CA THR A 590 -4.50 -19.37 9.95
C THR A 590 -5.42 -18.74 8.91
N THR A 591 -5.48 -17.42 8.86
CA THR A 591 -6.17 -16.63 7.85
C THR A 591 -5.20 -16.09 6.81
N SER A 592 -5.65 -15.89 5.58
CA SER A 592 -4.85 -15.27 4.52
C SER A 592 -5.68 -14.31 3.68
N THR A 593 -5.03 -13.38 2.99
CA THR A 593 -5.66 -12.39 2.09
C THR A 593 -6.50 -13.03 0.98
N ASN A 594 -6.15 -14.24 0.57
CA ASN A 594 -6.85 -15.00 -0.47
C ASN A 594 -7.30 -16.38 0.04
N GLY A 595 -7.27 -16.60 1.36
CA GLY A 595 -7.48 -17.90 1.97
C GLY A 595 -8.90 -18.13 2.44
N THR A 596 -9.20 -19.40 2.62
CA THR A 596 -10.51 -19.93 2.94
C THR A 596 -10.65 -20.29 4.41
N ASP A 597 -9.58 -20.11 5.17
CA ASP A 597 -9.50 -20.58 6.55
C ASP A 597 -10.15 -19.58 7.50
N ALA A 598 -11.28 -19.99 8.04
CA ALA A 598 -12.25 -19.13 8.69
C ALA A 598 -12.05 -18.91 10.19
N GLU A 599 -11.23 -19.68 10.86
CA GLU A 599 -11.31 -19.74 12.32
C GLU A 599 -10.23 -18.94 13.03
N GLY A 600 -9.51 -18.04 12.37
CA GLY A 600 -8.59 -17.06 12.97
C GLY A 600 -7.98 -17.43 14.33
N ILE A 601 -7.35 -18.62 14.44
CA ILE A 601 -6.77 -19.09 15.71
C ILE A 601 -5.55 -18.25 16.02
N LEU A 602 -5.54 -17.65 17.21
CA LEU A 602 -4.44 -16.81 17.69
C LEU A 602 -3.61 -17.52 18.77
N GLU A 603 -3.99 -18.70 19.19
CA GLU A 603 -3.18 -19.53 20.08
C GLU A 603 -1.94 -20.07 19.36
N LEU A 604 -0.82 -20.16 20.10
CA LEU A 604 0.43 -20.75 19.62
C LEU A 604 0.37 -22.28 19.87
N VAL A 605 -0.13 -23.00 18.89
CA VAL A 605 -0.44 -24.43 19.02
C VAL A 605 -0.07 -25.21 17.76
N GLU A 606 0.16 -26.51 17.97
CA GLU A 606 0.49 -27.49 16.94
C GLU A 606 -0.69 -28.46 16.78
N ASP A 607 -0.95 -28.90 15.54
CA ASP A 607 -1.86 -30.00 15.18
C ASP A 607 -3.27 -29.88 15.79
N PHE A 608 -3.89 -28.73 15.70
CA PHE A 608 -5.29 -28.55 16.12
C PHE A 608 -6.26 -28.74 14.95
N GLU A 609 -7.41 -29.32 15.25
CA GLU A 609 -8.45 -29.57 14.26
C GLU A 609 -9.38 -28.37 14.10
N VAL A 610 -9.61 -27.95 12.86
CA VAL A 610 -10.66 -27.00 12.49
C VAL A 610 -11.63 -27.62 11.50
N ASP A 611 -12.87 -27.13 11.47
CA ASP A 611 -13.82 -27.57 10.45
C ASP A 611 -13.38 -27.14 9.06
N GLU A 612 -13.24 -28.12 8.13
CA GLU A 612 -13.04 -27.81 6.74
C GLU A 612 -14.26 -27.11 6.18
N ARG A 613 -14.02 -26.06 5.40
CA ARG A 613 -15.10 -25.30 4.73
C ARG A 613 -14.91 -25.34 3.22
N GLU A 614 -15.96 -25.74 2.51
CA GLU A 614 -16.00 -25.66 1.06
C GLU A 614 -16.44 -24.27 0.64
N MET A 615 -15.65 -23.65 -0.21
CA MET A 615 -15.99 -22.39 -0.85
C MET A 615 -16.72 -22.65 -2.15
N SER A 616 -17.94 -22.19 -2.27
CA SER A 616 -18.66 -22.23 -3.53
C SER A 616 -18.38 -20.95 -4.32
N GLY A 617 -17.82 -21.09 -5.54
CA GLY A 617 -17.47 -20.00 -6.46
C GLY A 617 -16.02 -19.57 -6.31
N GLY A 618 -15.43 -18.97 -7.30
CA GLY A 618 -13.98 -18.79 -7.39
C GLY A 618 -13.35 -18.15 -6.15
N SER A 619 -12.17 -18.64 -5.78
CA SER A 619 -11.26 -17.91 -4.92
C SER A 619 -11.09 -16.51 -5.50
N GLY A 620 -11.10 -15.46 -4.70
CA GLY A 620 -11.02 -14.05 -5.08
C GLY A 620 -9.81 -13.66 -5.94
N GLY A 621 -9.48 -14.49 -6.91
CA GLY A 621 -8.57 -14.17 -7.99
C GLY A 621 -9.24 -13.18 -8.92
N PHE A 622 -8.54 -12.13 -9.25
CA PHE A 622 -8.94 -11.13 -10.23
C PHE A 622 -9.61 -11.79 -11.45
N GLY A 623 -10.91 -11.58 -11.62
CA GLY A 623 -11.65 -12.01 -12.81
C GLY A 623 -12.59 -13.19 -12.64
N GLN A 624 -12.88 -13.68 -11.44
CA GLN A 624 -13.88 -14.72 -11.20
C GLN A 624 -15.05 -14.19 -10.38
N GLY A 625 -16.27 -14.59 -10.77
CA GLY A 625 -17.49 -14.11 -10.15
C GLY A 625 -17.61 -14.44 -8.67
N VAL A 626 -18.34 -13.60 -7.96
CA VAL A 626 -18.54 -13.62 -6.52
C VAL A 626 -19.22 -14.89 -6.05
N VAL A 627 -18.87 -15.24 -4.88
CA VAL A 627 -19.30 -16.41 -4.18
C VAL A 627 -20.21 -16.13 -3.04
N ALA A 628 -21.20 -16.96 -2.90
CA ALA A 628 -22.30 -16.72 -1.99
C ALA A 628 -22.26 -17.48 -0.66
N SER A 629 -21.48 -18.52 -0.46
CA SER A 629 -21.55 -19.29 0.79
C SER A 629 -20.33 -20.14 1.12
N GLN A 630 -19.99 -20.20 2.41
CA GLN A 630 -19.14 -21.25 2.99
C GLN A 630 -20.04 -22.33 3.60
N LYS A 631 -19.83 -23.57 3.18
CA LYS A 631 -20.43 -24.70 3.89
C LYS A 631 -19.33 -25.47 4.60
N LYS A 632 -19.59 -25.84 5.85
CA LYS A 632 -18.80 -26.89 6.51
C LYS A 632 -18.95 -28.16 5.69
N THR A 633 -17.85 -28.79 5.30
CA THR A 633 -17.88 -30.06 4.58
C THR A 633 -18.28 -31.22 5.50
N GLY A 634 -18.16 -31.04 6.80
CA GLY A 634 -18.28 -32.05 7.82
C GLY A 634 -16.98 -32.80 8.06
N GLU A 635 -15.91 -32.44 7.36
CA GLU A 635 -14.57 -32.96 7.58
C GLU A 635 -13.76 -32.01 8.47
N LYS A 636 -12.70 -32.55 9.12
CA LYS A 636 -11.74 -31.79 9.91
C LYS A 636 -10.42 -31.76 9.17
N ILE A 637 -9.74 -30.59 9.27
CA ILE A 637 -8.37 -30.42 8.81
C ILE A 637 -7.48 -30.00 9.98
N GLU A 638 -6.25 -30.49 9.97
CA GLU A 638 -5.24 -30.08 10.96
C GLU A 638 -4.57 -28.78 10.53
N LYS A 639 -4.34 -27.89 11.50
CA LYS A 639 -3.63 -26.63 11.35
C LYS A 639 -2.57 -26.50 12.46
N THR A 640 -1.52 -25.73 12.15
CA THR A 640 -0.46 -25.41 13.10
C THR A 640 -0.15 -23.92 12.99
N THR A 641 -0.24 -23.22 14.10
CA THR A 641 0.22 -21.81 14.19
C THR A 641 1.69 -21.76 14.59
N LEU A 642 2.12 -22.64 15.47
CA LEU A 642 3.51 -22.76 15.91
C LEU A 642 3.86 -24.25 16.08
N ALA A 643 4.82 -24.74 15.31
CA ALA A 643 5.31 -26.10 15.45
C ALA A 643 6.32 -26.22 16.60
N ASP A 644 6.49 -27.46 17.09
CA ASP A 644 7.48 -27.80 18.11
C ASP A 644 7.32 -27.06 19.47
N VAL A 645 6.09 -26.70 19.86
CA VAL A 645 5.79 -25.98 21.13
C VAL A 645 6.34 -26.73 22.33
N ASP A 646 6.23 -28.07 22.36
CA ASP A 646 6.79 -28.91 23.44
C ASP A 646 8.32 -28.86 23.47
N LYS A 647 9.00 -28.75 22.32
CA LYS A 647 10.46 -28.60 22.28
C LYS A 647 10.88 -27.22 22.83
N LEU A 648 10.12 -26.18 22.51
CA LEU A 648 10.33 -24.82 23.06
C LEU A 648 10.28 -24.89 24.59
N ALA A 649 9.20 -25.38 25.14
CA ALA A 649 9.00 -25.51 26.59
C ALA A 649 10.11 -26.36 27.26
N LYS A 650 10.49 -27.50 26.65
CA LYS A 650 11.55 -28.35 27.15
C LYS A 650 12.92 -27.67 27.09
N ALA A 651 13.25 -26.96 26.03
CA ALA A 651 14.50 -26.24 25.91
C ALA A 651 14.60 -25.12 26.97
N ALA A 652 13.53 -24.34 27.14
CA ALA A 652 13.45 -23.31 28.16
C ALA A 652 13.65 -23.88 29.58
N ASN A 653 12.89 -24.90 29.94
CA ASN A 653 13.00 -25.56 31.26
C ASN A 653 14.43 -26.12 31.49
N THR A 654 15.08 -26.66 30.45
CA THR A 654 16.47 -27.16 30.54
C THR A 654 17.45 -26.04 30.87
N VAL A 655 17.29 -24.86 30.29
CA VAL A 655 18.14 -23.69 30.56
C VAL A 655 17.89 -23.17 31.98
N HIS A 656 16.63 -23.05 32.41
CA HIS A 656 16.26 -22.62 33.75
C HIS A 656 16.75 -23.58 34.85
N GLU A 657 16.67 -24.91 34.63
CA GLU A 657 17.20 -25.92 35.55
C GLU A 657 18.73 -25.76 35.80
N ASN A 658 19.44 -25.21 34.83
CA ASN A 658 20.87 -24.90 34.92
C ASN A 658 21.14 -23.47 35.44
N GLY A 659 20.10 -22.74 35.85
CA GLY A 659 20.22 -21.35 36.33
C GLY A 659 20.46 -20.31 35.23
N GLY A 660 20.23 -20.69 33.96
CA GLY A 660 20.32 -19.80 32.81
C GLY A 660 19.05 -18.98 32.59
N LYS A 661 19.09 -18.10 31.60
CA LYS A 661 18.01 -17.21 31.22
C LYS A 661 17.48 -17.52 29.82
N VAL A 662 16.18 -17.30 29.60
CA VAL A 662 15.51 -17.49 28.31
C VAL A 662 14.99 -16.17 27.80
N ILE A 663 15.46 -15.77 26.63
CA ILE A 663 15.07 -14.58 25.89
C ILE A 663 14.35 -15.01 24.63
N ALA A 664 13.21 -14.40 24.31
CA ALA A 664 12.53 -14.68 23.06
C ALA A 664 12.17 -13.39 22.31
N THR A 665 12.19 -13.48 20.99
CA THR A 665 11.56 -12.49 20.10
C THR A 665 10.41 -13.16 19.37
N ILE A 666 9.21 -12.59 19.47
CA ILE A 666 8.05 -13.03 18.69
C ILE A 666 7.77 -12.07 17.53
N VAL A 667 7.56 -12.62 16.35
CA VAL A 667 7.10 -11.87 15.18
C VAL A 667 5.58 -11.71 15.27
N CYS A 668 5.14 -10.47 15.44
CA CYS A 668 3.73 -10.12 15.66
C CYS A 668 3.01 -9.91 14.33
N THR A 669 2.83 -10.97 13.53
CA THR A 669 1.97 -10.95 12.33
C THR A 669 0.48 -10.86 12.68
N SER A 670 0.15 -11.24 13.91
CA SER A 670 -1.17 -11.14 14.52
C SER A 670 -0.99 -10.89 16.01
N PRO A 671 -2.02 -10.40 16.74
CA PRO A 671 -1.96 -10.25 18.21
C PRO A 671 -2.12 -11.61 18.91
N TRP A 672 -1.06 -12.39 18.93
CA TRP A 672 -1.01 -13.76 19.43
C TRP A 672 -1.41 -13.91 20.90
N ILE A 673 -1.99 -15.05 21.24
CA ILE A 673 -2.22 -15.50 22.60
C ILE A 673 -0.94 -16.19 23.11
N LEU A 674 -0.28 -15.60 24.10
CA LEU A 674 1.09 -15.94 24.48
C LEU A 674 1.23 -17.04 25.56
N THR A 675 0.17 -17.75 25.88
CA THR A 675 0.14 -18.76 26.96
C THR A 675 1.18 -19.88 26.81
N ASN A 676 1.55 -20.20 25.56
CA ASN A 676 2.54 -21.23 25.25
C ASN A 676 3.94 -20.66 24.95
N LEU A 677 4.19 -19.40 25.23
CA LEU A 677 5.50 -18.75 25.03
C LEU A 677 5.92 -17.92 26.27
N GLU A 678 5.08 -16.97 26.71
CA GLU A 678 5.44 -15.97 27.73
C GLU A 678 5.92 -16.61 29.04
N PRO A 679 5.26 -17.67 29.57
CA PRO A 679 5.66 -18.25 30.85
C PRO A 679 7.06 -18.89 30.85
N TYR A 680 7.59 -19.18 29.69
CA TYR A 680 8.91 -19.80 29.50
C TYR A 680 10.04 -18.80 29.31
N CYS A 681 9.71 -17.48 29.22
CA CYS A 681 10.67 -16.43 28.90
C CYS A 681 10.93 -15.55 30.14
N ASP A 682 12.23 -15.22 30.38
CA ASP A 682 12.63 -14.18 31.32
C ASP A 682 12.55 -12.80 30.67
N ALA A 683 12.83 -12.71 29.35
CA ALA A 683 12.55 -11.53 28.58
C ALA A 683 11.85 -11.88 27.26
N LEU A 684 10.91 -11.03 26.83
CA LEU A 684 10.13 -11.21 25.61
C LEU A 684 10.08 -9.91 24.85
N LEU A 685 10.45 -9.98 23.56
CA LEU A 685 10.45 -8.84 22.65
C LEU A 685 9.44 -9.09 21.52
N ALA A 686 8.82 -8.03 21.02
CA ALA A 686 8.01 -8.07 19.79
C ALA A 686 8.76 -7.49 18.62
N GLN A 687 8.59 -8.10 17.45
CA GLN A 687 9.06 -7.65 16.15
C GLN A 687 7.91 -7.64 15.16
N TYR A 688 7.85 -6.61 14.29
CA TYR A 688 6.79 -6.47 13.29
C TYR A 688 7.26 -6.71 11.85
N THR A 689 8.56 -6.83 11.62
CA THR A 689 9.15 -6.99 10.28
C THR A 689 9.34 -8.47 9.93
N THR A 690 8.91 -8.88 8.73
CA THR A 690 8.83 -10.30 8.36
C THR A 690 9.76 -10.73 7.24
N SER A 691 10.22 -9.80 6.37
CA SER A 691 10.93 -10.21 5.15
C SER A 691 11.87 -9.14 4.58
N GLY A 692 12.66 -9.54 3.59
CA GLY A 692 13.49 -8.67 2.77
C GLY A 692 14.64 -7.98 3.51
N ALA A 693 15.11 -6.86 2.97
CA ALA A 693 16.16 -6.05 3.58
C ALA A 693 15.78 -5.48 4.95
N SER A 694 14.49 -5.24 5.18
CA SER A 694 13.94 -4.79 6.45
C SER A 694 14.17 -5.80 7.57
N LEU A 695 14.11 -7.10 7.29
CA LEU A 695 14.34 -8.16 8.26
C LEU A 695 15.77 -8.15 8.81
N ASN A 696 16.78 -7.84 7.99
CA ASN A 696 18.16 -7.71 8.47
C ASN A 696 18.30 -6.54 9.44
N ASN A 697 17.68 -5.40 9.15
CA ASN A 697 17.65 -4.25 10.07
C ASN A 697 16.94 -4.60 11.38
N ALA A 698 15.80 -5.28 11.32
CA ALA A 698 15.04 -5.69 12.48
C ALA A 698 15.82 -6.65 13.38
N ARG A 699 16.50 -7.67 12.82
CA ARG A 699 17.35 -8.60 13.59
C ARG A 699 18.48 -7.88 14.31
N ASN A 700 19.20 -7.00 13.59
CA ASN A 700 20.27 -6.22 14.20
C ASN A 700 19.75 -5.31 15.33
N ALA A 701 18.62 -4.65 15.12
CA ALA A 701 17.98 -3.82 16.13
C ALA A 701 17.55 -4.62 17.37
N GLN A 702 17.01 -5.84 17.19
CA GLN A 702 16.69 -6.75 18.31
C GLN A 702 17.96 -7.08 19.12
N ILE A 703 19.06 -7.41 18.44
CA ILE A 703 20.32 -7.77 19.11
C ILE A 703 20.92 -6.56 19.83
N ASP A 704 20.81 -5.36 19.27
CA ASP A 704 21.24 -4.13 19.94
C ASP A 704 20.47 -3.89 21.25
N VAL A 705 19.16 -4.16 21.25
CA VAL A 705 18.36 -4.14 22.48
C VAL A 705 18.79 -5.25 23.42
N ILE A 706 18.90 -6.50 22.98
CA ILE A 706 19.29 -7.64 23.83
C ILE A 706 20.63 -7.39 24.51
N THR A 707 21.59 -6.79 23.81
CA THR A 707 22.95 -6.52 24.33
C THR A 707 23.10 -5.16 25.02
N GLY A 708 22.03 -4.35 25.08
CA GLY A 708 22.08 -3.02 25.70
C GLY A 708 22.76 -1.94 24.88
N ALA A 709 23.06 -2.21 23.61
CA ALA A 709 23.56 -1.19 22.69
C ALA A 709 22.50 -0.12 22.39
N TYR A 710 21.24 -0.50 22.50
CA TYR A 710 20.08 0.41 22.38
C TYR A 710 19.06 0.13 23.48
N ASN A 711 18.60 1.17 24.20
CA ASN A 711 17.54 1.04 25.21
C ASN A 711 16.18 1.02 24.51
N PRO A 712 15.35 -0.03 24.66
CA PRO A 712 14.08 -0.16 23.95
C PRO A 712 13.13 0.98 24.31
N THR A 713 12.49 1.55 23.29
CA THR A 713 11.49 2.61 23.42
C THR A 713 10.16 2.24 22.78
N GLY A 714 10.15 1.26 21.88
CA GLY A 714 8.98 0.85 21.13
C GLY A 714 7.82 0.43 22.01
N LYS A 715 6.60 0.63 21.50
CA LYS A 715 5.34 0.26 22.16
C LYS A 715 4.52 -0.67 21.27
N LEU A 716 3.77 -1.59 21.88
CA LEU A 716 2.88 -2.50 21.16
C LEU A 716 1.93 -1.72 20.25
N ALA A 717 1.94 -2.04 18.96
CA ALA A 717 1.04 -1.45 17.97
C ALA A 717 -0.41 -1.92 18.20
N VAL A 718 -0.57 -3.17 18.59
CA VAL A 718 -1.86 -3.81 18.83
C VAL A 718 -1.87 -4.52 20.19
N THR A 719 -3.05 -4.65 20.80
CA THR A 719 -3.25 -5.37 22.06
C THR A 719 -3.13 -6.87 21.82
N MET A 720 -2.26 -7.56 22.58
CA MET A 720 -2.19 -9.03 22.57
C MET A 720 -3.41 -9.61 23.26
N VAL A 721 -4.01 -10.63 22.65
CA VAL A 721 -5.28 -11.22 23.10
C VAL A 721 -5.05 -12.19 24.25
N SER A 722 -5.92 -12.15 25.27
CA SER A 722 -5.78 -12.99 26.46
C SER A 722 -6.20 -14.45 26.24
N SER A 723 -7.24 -14.70 25.45
CA SER A 723 -7.82 -16.03 25.21
C SER A 723 -8.60 -16.03 23.90
N GLN A 724 -8.70 -17.19 23.27
CA GLN A 724 -9.60 -17.38 22.12
C GLN A 724 -11.08 -17.13 22.50
N ASP A 725 -11.43 -17.33 23.77
CA ASP A 725 -12.81 -17.13 24.26
C ASP A 725 -13.30 -15.68 24.16
N VAL A 726 -12.41 -14.69 24.23
CA VAL A 726 -12.79 -13.26 24.12
C VAL A 726 -13.05 -12.84 22.67
N ILE A 727 -12.63 -13.64 21.71
CA ILE A 727 -12.85 -13.45 20.28
C ILE A 727 -13.60 -14.64 19.65
N ALA A 728 -13.93 -15.66 20.45
CA ALA A 728 -14.63 -16.85 19.99
C ALA A 728 -16.00 -16.48 19.41
N LEU A 729 -16.34 -17.12 18.30
CA LEU A 729 -17.58 -16.95 17.59
C LEU A 729 -18.54 -18.06 17.98
N THR A 730 -19.79 -17.69 18.26
CA THR A 730 -20.88 -18.64 18.34
C THR A 730 -21.58 -18.66 16.99
N TYR A 731 -21.49 -19.78 16.29
CA TYR A 731 -22.21 -20.00 15.06
C TYR A 731 -23.61 -20.51 15.35
N VAL A 732 -24.61 -19.80 14.89
CA VAL A 732 -26.00 -20.27 14.85
C VAL A 732 -26.33 -20.59 13.39
N GLU A 733 -26.46 -21.88 13.08
CA GLU A 733 -26.88 -22.32 11.75
C GLU A 733 -28.36 -22.03 11.56
N ASN A 734 -28.67 -21.27 10.52
CA ASN A 734 -30.05 -20.99 10.10
C ASN A 734 -30.62 -22.15 9.28
N GLU A 735 -31.94 -22.21 9.12
CA GLU A 735 -32.64 -23.27 8.37
C GLU A 735 -32.20 -23.34 6.88
N ASP A 736 -31.65 -22.25 6.33
CA ASP A 736 -31.17 -22.19 4.95
C ASP A 736 -29.67 -22.58 4.82
N GLY A 737 -29.01 -22.95 5.93
CA GLY A 737 -27.60 -23.30 5.99
C GLY A 737 -26.66 -22.10 6.00
N THR A 738 -27.16 -20.88 6.21
CA THR A 738 -26.37 -19.71 6.55
C THR A 738 -26.08 -19.68 8.05
N TYR A 739 -25.07 -18.89 8.45
CA TYR A 739 -24.67 -18.80 9.86
C TYR A 739 -24.88 -17.37 10.36
N LEU A 740 -25.53 -17.24 11.52
CA LEU A 740 -25.50 -16.02 12.30
C LEU A 740 -24.34 -16.14 13.30
N GLU A 741 -23.43 -15.21 13.25
CA GLU A 741 -22.28 -15.16 14.18
C GLU A 741 -22.53 -14.13 15.27
N THR A 742 -22.21 -14.52 16.50
CA THR A 742 -22.10 -13.60 17.63
C THR A 742 -20.67 -13.60 18.12
N CYS A 743 -20.02 -12.43 18.12
CA CYS A 743 -18.71 -12.26 18.69
C CYS A 743 -18.77 -12.08 20.19
N ALA A 744 -17.83 -12.67 20.94
CA ALA A 744 -17.64 -12.39 22.36
C ALA A 744 -17.19 -10.93 22.59
N SER A 745 -16.46 -10.33 21.64
CA SER A 745 -16.16 -8.91 21.61
C SER A 745 -16.56 -8.29 20.26
N PRO A 746 -16.96 -7.01 20.24
CA PRO A 746 -17.32 -6.35 18.99
C PRO A 746 -16.10 -6.22 18.08
N ASN A 747 -16.27 -6.50 16.78
CA ASN A 747 -15.20 -6.45 15.79
C ASN A 747 -14.87 -5.03 15.28
N ASP A 748 -15.67 -4.03 15.63
CA ASP A 748 -15.50 -2.62 15.24
C ASP A 748 -14.84 -1.74 16.29
N VAL A 749 -14.48 -2.32 17.45
CA VAL A 749 -13.81 -1.66 18.57
C VAL A 749 -12.34 -2.12 18.65
N PRO A 750 -11.38 -1.23 18.83
CA PRO A 750 -9.97 -1.60 19.05
C PRO A 750 -9.75 -2.41 20.32
N GLY A 751 -8.72 -3.26 20.35
CA GLY A 751 -8.41 -4.16 21.45
C GLY A 751 -8.27 -3.45 22.80
N TYR A 752 -7.65 -2.27 22.84
CA TYR A 752 -7.46 -1.51 24.09
C TYR A 752 -8.77 -0.99 24.71
N ASP A 753 -9.88 -1.02 23.98
CA ASP A 753 -11.18 -0.48 24.41
C ASP A 753 -12.27 -1.56 24.52
N LYS A 754 -11.94 -2.84 24.24
CA LYS A 754 -12.92 -3.95 24.18
C LYS A 754 -13.50 -4.35 25.52
N ASP A 755 -12.77 -4.22 26.63
CA ASP A 755 -13.21 -4.72 27.94
C ASP A 755 -14.58 -4.21 28.38
N GLN A 756 -14.95 -3.00 27.99
CA GLN A 756 -16.24 -2.40 28.33
C GLN A 756 -17.43 -2.97 27.54
N TYR A 757 -17.15 -3.74 26.48
CA TYR A 757 -18.15 -4.30 25.56
C TYR A 757 -18.29 -5.82 25.69
N ILE A 758 -17.36 -6.49 26.39
CA ILE A 758 -17.38 -7.94 26.60
C ILE A 758 -18.21 -8.25 27.84
N ASP A 759 -19.01 -9.33 27.80
CA ASP A 759 -19.76 -9.79 28.97
C ASP A 759 -18.80 -10.05 30.16
N PRO A 760 -19.00 -9.43 31.31
CA PRO A 760 -18.19 -9.67 32.52
C PRO A 760 -18.08 -11.14 32.91
N ALA A 761 -19.07 -11.96 32.55
CA ALA A 761 -19.04 -13.40 32.83
C ALA A 761 -17.98 -14.13 31.94
N ILE A 762 -17.75 -13.65 30.74
CA ILE A 762 -16.67 -14.16 29.87
C ILE A 762 -15.33 -13.73 30.44
N LEU A 763 -15.16 -12.44 30.71
CA LEU A 763 -13.92 -11.88 31.27
C LEU A 763 -13.52 -12.52 32.59
N ALA A 764 -14.49 -12.89 33.44
CA ALA A 764 -14.22 -13.57 34.71
C ALA A 764 -13.56 -14.96 34.57
N ASN A 765 -13.64 -15.56 33.39
CA ASN A 765 -13.04 -16.86 33.08
C ASN A 765 -11.66 -16.79 32.43
N VAL A 766 -11.20 -15.61 32.07
CA VAL A 766 -9.86 -15.43 31.45
C VAL A 766 -8.85 -14.89 32.46
N LYS A 767 -7.59 -15.27 32.32
CA LYS A 767 -6.49 -14.77 33.13
C LYS A 767 -6.42 -13.24 33.07
N GLY A 768 -6.40 -12.58 34.21
CA GLY A 768 -6.37 -11.13 34.32
C GLY A 768 -7.71 -10.42 34.13
N GLY A 769 -8.78 -11.11 33.73
CA GLY A 769 -10.13 -10.54 33.62
C GLY A 769 -10.26 -9.44 32.58
N SER A 770 -9.46 -9.51 31.50
CA SER A 770 -9.36 -8.51 30.44
C SER A 770 -9.22 -9.15 29.06
N TYR A 771 -9.60 -8.45 28.02
CA TYR A 771 -9.29 -8.78 26.64
C TYR A 771 -7.77 -8.86 26.41
N ALA A 772 -7.01 -7.95 27.05
CA ALA A 772 -5.57 -7.91 26.95
C ALA A 772 -4.90 -9.05 27.72
N TYR A 773 -3.91 -9.70 27.10
CA TYR A 773 -3.07 -10.71 27.73
C TYR A 773 -2.36 -10.15 28.97
N GLN A 774 -2.41 -10.88 30.08
CA GLN A 774 -1.67 -10.55 31.31
C GLN A 774 -0.50 -11.52 31.50
N ASP A 775 0.72 -10.98 31.63
CA ASP A 775 1.93 -11.77 31.89
C ASP A 775 2.00 -12.30 33.37
N ALA A 776 3.08 -13.04 33.66
CA ALA A 776 3.30 -13.58 35.01
C ALA A 776 3.64 -12.48 36.03
N ASP A 777 4.15 -11.34 35.62
CA ASP A 777 4.49 -10.19 36.46
C ASP A 777 3.29 -9.25 36.69
N GLY A 778 2.14 -9.55 36.04
CA GLY A 778 0.90 -8.80 36.19
C GLY A 778 0.73 -7.64 35.21
N ASN A 779 1.62 -7.48 34.21
CA ASN A 779 1.49 -6.45 33.18
C ASN A 779 0.46 -6.88 32.11
N TYR A 780 -0.33 -5.93 31.64
CA TYR A 780 -1.24 -6.15 30.52
C TYR A 780 -0.59 -5.71 29.19
N TYR A 781 -0.57 -6.58 28.20
CA TYR A 781 0.01 -6.31 26.90
C TYR A 781 -0.99 -5.57 25.98
N VAL A 782 -1.38 -4.39 26.42
CA VAL A 782 -2.28 -3.50 25.68
C VAL A 782 -1.49 -2.63 24.69
N SER A 783 -2.11 -2.21 23.60
CA SER A 783 -1.48 -1.25 22.66
C SER A 783 -0.94 -0.02 23.40
N GLY A 784 0.28 0.36 23.09
CA GLY A 784 1.03 1.39 23.82
C GLY A 784 1.85 0.87 24.99
N PHE A 785 1.75 -0.40 25.35
CA PHE A 785 2.62 -1.00 26.36
C PHE A 785 4.01 -1.32 25.80
N GLY A 786 5.03 -1.18 26.62
CA GLY A 786 6.42 -1.55 26.38
C GLY A 786 7.32 -1.06 27.49
N LEU A 787 8.31 -1.86 27.84
CA LEU A 787 9.30 -1.60 28.89
C LEU A 787 10.56 -0.93 28.32
N SER A 788 11.37 -0.38 29.20
CA SER A 788 12.77 0.04 28.99
C SER A 788 13.59 -0.35 30.19
N TYR A 789 14.92 -0.41 30.07
CA TYR A 789 15.83 -0.66 31.20
C TYR A 789 16.62 0.57 31.62
#